data_34a0597fbc05074d28c9272391706af4
#
_entry.id   34a0597fbc05074d28c9272391706af4
#
_cell.length_a   1.000
_cell.length_b   1.000
_cell.length_c   1.000
_cell.angle_alpha   90.00
_cell.angle_beta   90.00
_cell.angle_gamma   90.00
#
_symmetry.space_group_name_H-M   'P 1'
#
loop_
_entity.id
_entity.type
_entity.pdbx_description
1 polymer ?
#
loop_
_entity_poly.entity_id
_entity_poly.type
_entity_poly.pdbx_seq_one_letter_code
_entity_poly.pdbx_strand_id
1 'polypeptide(L)'
;MISNSNIEHRRMPLSSVHANTWFCVCVMVSAMEEFQVIVHTLPAPTSGTYSILRLTLIGSEGGETPPISVNAGANQHHLLPGSACVVRVWSEVALGRVVLVRLRLEARTGFPDLDWHCRGVEVRRLCDRQEEGTGLQHQGVEHFPCSRWLRSVDGDVELRNGDMCLLNSETVQTLKDHRLKDLHTKQQHIRWRTFAEGVPHCVDMTSLKELGPNLSYTRQSPGINLQYLRGFDERAESWSSFTELETMFSHNGSQNTVAKYVQAHWAEDWFFGYQCLNGCNPLMVRQTRLLPPNLSINSDILCPFLPDGSSLEQELERGSIFLLDYEMLEGVPANVINGKQQFLAAPLVLLHLNQEEELKPIAIQLQQAPGPQNPVFLPSDPGPDWLLAKTWVRCSDFQCHQLSSHFLRTHLLGEVCCTATLRQLPEVHPLHQLLMPHIKTTLQINIQARASLLAANGVFDKAIGCGLEALPVLLSRATERLRYRSLCVPDDLADRGIHTLKHCYYAHDALRVWTALHRFVSGWVDVYYLGNQDVEQDSELQSWITEIYTHGFLQLPHSGCPQSFQTKPELSQFVTMVIYCCSALHAAVNFSQVDFDLWMPNCPASMTHPPPQTKGMLTEDEILSILPDVNSTCNLLITLFLLSQPAADYILSSSVRLDGERCCTDIFRSLRQCSIESKSGFWLGHSRTFIDFS
;
A
#
# COMPACT_ATOMS: atom_id res chain seq x y z
N MET A 1 62.20 -6.60 -52.18
CA MET A 1 63.12 -7.62 -52.82
C MET A 1 62.17 -8.73 -53.21
N ILE A 2 61.78 -8.81 -54.50
CA ILE A 2 62.37 -9.61 -55.53
C ILE A 2 62.19 -11.11 -55.16
N SER A 3 61.57 -12.03 -55.91
CA SER A 3 61.23 -12.14 -57.34
C SER A 3 60.48 -13.47 -57.54
N ASN A 4 59.43 -13.48 -58.41
CA ASN A 4 59.51 -14.21 -59.73
C ASN A 4 59.89 -15.68 -59.64
N SER A 5 59.23 -16.59 -60.24
CA SER A 5 58.73 -16.98 -61.57
C SER A 5 58.68 -18.52 -61.56
N ASN A 6 57.99 -19.30 -62.29
CA ASN A 6 57.61 -19.42 -63.66
C ASN A 6 56.71 -20.62 -63.90
N ILE A 7 55.77 -20.43 -64.75
CA ILE A 7 55.12 -21.23 -65.77
C ILE A 7 55.82 -22.52 -66.18
N GLU A 8 55.05 -23.62 -66.33
CA GLU A 8 55.17 -24.51 -67.49
C GLU A 8 53.87 -25.29 -67.79
N HIS A 9 53.49 -25.19 -69.07
CA HIS A 9 52.44 -25.93 -69.76
C HIS A 9 52.76 -27.37 -69.99
N ARG A 10 51.82 -28.31 -69.91
CA ARG A 10 51.65 -29.41 -70.85
C ARG A 10 50.21 -29.87 -71.00
N ARG A 11 49.88 -30.15 -72.29
CA ARG A 11 48.60 -30.50 -72.89
C ARG A 11 48.23 -31.96 -72.68
N MET A 12 46.94 -32.18 -72.56
CA MET A 12 45.89 -33.17 -72.95
C MET A 12 46.35 -34.59 -73.47
N PRO A 13 45.43 -35.64 -73.30
CA PRO A 13 44.20 -35.67 -74.15
C PRO A 13 42.96 -36.22 -73.50
N LEU A 14 41.83 -35.94 -74.20
CA LEU A 14 40.46 -36.33 -74.09
C LEU A 14 40.19 -37.85 -73.93
N SER A 15 39.21 -38.20 -73.07
CA SER A 15 38.20 -39.19 -73.40
C SER A 15 36.94 -38.97 -72.62
N SER A 16 35.80 -38.96 -73.28
CA SER A 16 34.42 -38.74 -72.92
C SER A 16 33.85 -39.75 -71.93
N VAL A 17 33.05 -39.27 -70.94
CA VAL A 17 31.79 -39.94 -70.58
C VAL A 17 30.87 -38.88 -69.94
N HIS A 18 29.69 -38.72 -70.55
CA HIS A 18 28.60 -37.92 -70.08
C HIS A 18 28.03 -38.49 -68.73
N ALA A 19 27.99 -37.70 -67.72
CA ALA A 19 27.03 -37.87 -66.61
C ALA A 19 26.42 -36.49 -66.25
N ASN A 20 25.21 -36.30 -66.67
CA ASN A 20 24.34 -35.16 -66.26
C ASN A 20 24.06 -35.23 -64.75
N THR A 21 24.78 -34.46 -63.97
CA THR A 21 24.42 -34.22 -62.57
C THR A 21 23.64 -32.89 -62.52
N TRP A 22 22.31 -33.01 -62.53
CA TRP A 22 21.42 -31.90 -62.18
C TRP A 22 21.61 -31.59 -60.70
N PHE A 23 22.30 -30.48 -60.33
CA PHE A 23 22.20 -29.87 -59.07
C PHE A 23 20.79 -29.27 -58.94
N CYS A 24 19.89 -30.00 -58.27
CA CYS A 24 18.63 -29.49 -57.84
C CYS A 24 18.94 -28.51 -56.68
N VAL A 25 19.06 -27.23 -56.98
CA VAL A 25 18.96 -26.18 -55.97
C VAL A 25 17.52 -26.18 -55.52
N CYS A 26 17.18 -26.95 -54.50
CA CYS A 26 15.98 -26.76 -53.75
C CYS A 26 16.06 -25.38 -53.10
N VAL A 27 15.53 -24.36 -53.80
CA VAL A 27 15.09 -23.14 -53.14
C VAL A 27 13.95 -23.60 -52.26
N MET A 28 14.24 -23.74 -50.94
CA MET A 28 13.15 -23.82 -49.97
C MET A 28 12.38 -22.48 -50.08
N VAL A 29 11.32 -22.47 -50.80
CA VAL A 29 10.30 -21.43 -50.70
C VAL A 29 9.76 -21.63 -49.28
N SER A 30 10.25 -20.84 -48.31
CA SER A 30 9.62 -20.79 -47.02
C SER A 30 8.18 -20.35 -47.25
N ALA A 31 7.22 -21.20 -46.89
CA ALA A 31 5.81 -20.86 -47.01
C ALA A 31 5.55 -19.62 -46.17
N MET A 32 5.11 -18.54 -46.82
CA MET A 32 4.73 -17.34 -46.08
C MET A 32 3.60 -17.70 -45.10
N GLU A 33 3.79 -17.42 -43.82
CA GLU A 33 2.75 -17.60 -42.83
C GLU A 33 1.88 -16.37 -42.78
N GLU A 34 0.55 -16.55 -42.79
CA GLU A 34 -0.44 -15.47 -42.72
C GLU A 34 -1.15 -15.52 -41.36
N PHE A 35 -1.28 -14.36 -40.73
CA PHE A 35 -1.96 -14.18 -39.45
C PHE A 35 -3.06 -13.12 -39.57
N GLN A 36 -4.22 -13.39 -38.97
CA GLN A 36 -5.22 -12.40 -38.68
C GLN A 36 -5.02 -11.88 -37.26
N VAL A 37 -4.84 -10.58 -37.10
CA VAL A 37 -4.67 -9.92 -35.81
C VAL A 37 -5.84 -8.98 -35.55
N ILE A 38 -6.44 -9.07 -34.37
CA ILE A 38 -7.54 -8.23 -33.93
C ILE A 38 -7.07 -7.43 -32.71
N VAL A 39 -7.05 -6.11 -32.82
CA VAL A 39 -6.65 -5.19 -31.78
C VAL A 39 -7.89 -4.55 -31.17
N HIS A 40 -8.08 -4.71 -29.85
CA HIS A 40 -9.24 -4.23 -29.12
C HIS A 40 -8.94 -2.97 -28.32
N THR A 41 -9.77 -1.93 -28.48
CA THR A 41 -9.77 -0.73 -27.63
C THR A 41 -10.81 -0.87 -26.52
N LEU A 42 -10.48 -0.40 -25.30
CA LEU A 42 -11.43 -0.41 -24.18
C LEU A 42 -12.69 0.43 -24.51
N PRO A 43 -13.91 0.02 -24.11
CA PRO A 43 -15.14 0.78 -24.38
C PRO A 43 -15.38 1.93 -23.37
N ALA A 44 -14.35 2.74 -23.09
CA ALA A 44 -14.48 3.93 -22.25
C ALA A 44 -14.34 5.20 -23.09
N PRO A 45 -15.04 6.30 -22.80
CA PRO A 45 -15.11 7.49 -23.67
C PRO A 45 -13.75 8.10 -24.06
N THR A 46 -12.75 7.98 -23.20
CA THR A 46 -11.40 8.58 -23.38
C THR A 46 -10.37 7.57 -23.87
N SER A 47 -10.73 6.31 -24.12
CA SER A 47 -9.77 5.23 -24.41
C SER A 47 -9.23 5.19 -25.83
N GLY A 48 -9.79 5.98 -26.76
CA GLY A 48 -9.38 6.01 -28.15
C GLY A 48 -8.21 6.93 -28.45
N THR A 49 -7.53 6.71 -29.60
CA THR A 49 -6.44 7.56 -30.06
C THR A 49 -6.46 7.75 -31.58
N TYR A 50 -5.86 8.87 -32.04
CA TYR A 50 -5.57 9.15 -33.44
C TYR A 50 -4.15 8.78 -33.83
N SER A 51 -3.29 8.43 -32.87
CA SER A 51 -1.91 8.04 -33.08
C SER A 51 -1.81 6.75 -33.90
N ILE A 52 -0.67 6.55 -34.57
CA ILE A 52 -0.44 5.36 -35.41
C ILE A 52 0.05 4.22 -34.52
N LEU A 53 -0.63 3.08 -34.59
CA LEU A 53 -0.20 1.87 -33.91
C LEU A 53 0.65 1.01 -34.83
N ARG A 54 1.91 0.77 -34.44
CA ARG A 54 2.80 -0.23 -35.02
C ARG A 54 2.65 -1.55 -34.27
N LEU A 55 2.63 -2.65 -35.00
CA LEU A 55 2.49 -4.00 -34.45
C LEU A 55 3.53 -4.93 -35.09
N THR A 56 4.18 -5.75 -34.25
CA THR A 56 5.10 -6.83 -34.62
C THR A 56 4.71 -8.10 -33.88
N LEU A 57 4.67 -9.25 -34.56
CA LEU A 57 4.50 -10.55 -33.94
C LEU A 57 5.86 -11.17 -33.68
N ILE A 58 6.03 -11.81 -32.53
CA ILE A 58 7.29 -12.49 -32.14
C ILE A 58 6.96 -13.93 -31.77
N GLY A 59 7.70 -14.84 -32.39
CA GLY A 59 7.51 -16.29 -32.27
C GLY A 59 8.30 -16.94 -31.14
N SER A 60 7.91 -18.16 -30.79
CA SER A 60 8.61 -18.98 -29.79
C SER A 60 10.05 -19.37 -30.19
N GLU A 61 10.35 -19.33 -31.47
CA GLU A 61 11.68 -19.64 -32.02
C GLU A 61 12.57 -18.39 -32.22
N GLY A 62 12.11 -17.22 -31.74
CA GLY A 62 12.84 -15.95 -31.81
C GLY A 62 12.67 -15.18 -33.12
N GLY A 63 11.90 -15.70 -34.11
CA GLY A 63 11.56 -14.98 -35.32
C GLY A 63 10.59 -13.84 -35.05
N GLU A 64 10.68 -12.73 -35.79
CA GLU A 64 9.73 -11.62 -35.70
C GLU A 64 9.28 -11.13 -37.08
N THR A 65 8.04 -10.62 -37.17
CA THR A 65 7.53 -10.00 -38.39
C THR A 65 8.06 -8.58 -38.54
N PRO A 66 8.12 -8.05 -39.78
CA PRO A 66 8.29 -6.63 -39.98
C PRO A 66 7.17 -5.83 -39.24
N PRO A 67 7.46 -4.62 -38.72
CA PRO A 67 6.43 -3.80 -38.08
C PRO A 67 5.40 -3.32 -39.08
N ILE A 68 4.12 -3.58 -38.84
CA ILE A 68 3.01 -3.11 -39.67
C ILE A 68 2.25 -1.98 -38.98
N SER A 69 1.59 -1.12 -39.77
CA SER A 69 0.68 -0.12 -39.24
C SER A 69 -0.74 -0.67 -39.17
N VAL A 70 -1.33 -0.64 -37.99
CA VAL A 70 -2.68 -1.16 -37.77
C VAL A 70 -3.77 -0.21 -38.37
N ASN A 71 -3.56 1.11 -38.27
CA ASN A 71 -4.53 2.14 -38.60
C ASN A 71 -4.01 3.22 -39.59
N ALA A 72 -3.00 2.89 -40.41
CA ALA A 72 -2.48 3.76 -41.46
C ALA A 72 -2.97 3.29 -42.84
N GLY A 73 -4.04 3.82 -43.35
CA GLY A 73 -4.56 3.50 -44.70
C GLY A 73 -5.67 4.43 -45.11
N ALA A 74 -6.09 4.39 -46.40
CA ALA A 74 -7.14 5.22 -46.94
C ALA A 74 -8.54 4.96 -46.32
N ASN A 75 -8.74 3.76 -45.76
CA ASN A 75 -9.91 3.38 -44.94
C ASN A 75 -9.53 3.40 -43.46
N GLN A 76 -9.21 4.57 -42.95
CA GLN A 76 -8.70 4.78 -41.61
C GLN A 76 -9.68 4.25 -40.53
N HIS A 77 -9.46 3.03 -40.06
CA HIS A 77 -10.07 2.56 -38.84
C HIS A 77 -9.32 3.23 -37.67
N HIS A 78 -9.89 4.30 -37.14
CA HIS A 78 -9.36 4.89 -35.92
C HIS A 78 -9.51 3.88 -34.79
N LEU A 79 -8.54 3.89 -33.83
CA LEU A 79 -8.64 3.14 -32.58
C LEU A 79 -9.64 3.85 -31.65
N LEU A 80 -10.93 3.78 -32.03
CA LEU A 80 -12.01 4.43 -31.29
C LEU A 80 -12.40 3.62 -30.06
N PRO A 81 -13.00 4.25 -29.04
CA PRO A 81 -13.51 3.53 -27.88
C PRO A 81 -14.41 2.35 -28.26
N GLY A 82 -14.11 1.17 -27.71
CA GLY A 82 -14.85 -0.06 -27.98
C GLY A 82 -14.64 -0.67 -29.36
N SER A 83 -13.76 -0.15 -30.21
CA SER A 83 -13.47 -0.69 -31.53
C SER A 83 -12.62 -1.96 -31.48
N ALA A 84 -12.80 -2.80 -32.52
CA ALA A 84 -11.94 -3.93 -32.85
C ALA A 84 -11.36 -3.69 -34.23
N CYS A 85 -10.06 -3.51 -34.35
CA CYS A 85 -9.36 -3.28 -35.60
C CYS A 85 -8.74 -4.60 -36.08
N VAL A 86 -9.10 -5.06 -37.28
CA VAL A 86 -8.64 -6.31 -37.88
C VAL A 86 -7.61 -6.02 -38.94
N VAL A 87 -6.40 -6.64 -38.79
CA VAL A 87 -5.31 -6.53 -39.78
C VAL A 87 -4.76 -7.91 -40.13
N ARG A 88 -4.18 -8.01 -41.34
CA ARG A 88 -3.44 -9.20 -41.77
C ARG A 88 -1.94 -8.95 -41.69
N VAL A 89 -1.21 -9.93 -41.18
CA VAL A 89 0.23 -9.89 -41.01
C VAL A 89 0.83 -11.10 -41.72
N TRP A 90 1.88 -10.89 -42.48
CA TRP A 90 2.62 -11.95 -43.13
C TRP A 90 4.02 -12.08 -42.58
N SER A 91 4.48 -13.29 -42.41
CA SER A 91 5.84 -13.61 -42.00
C SER A 91 6.55 -14.39 -43.09
N GLU A 92 7.77 -13.97 -43.40
CA GLU A 92 8.69 -14.68 -44.29
C GLU A 92 9.52 -15.72 -43.54
N VAL A 93 9.51 -15.67 -42.20
CA VAL A 93 10.18 -16.60 -41.30
C VAL A 93 9.15 -17.41 -40.51
N ALA A 94 9.49 -18.68 -40.24
CA ALA A 94 8.65 -19.48 -39.35
C ALA A 94 8.70 -18.90 -37.93
N LEU A 95 7.53 -18.51 -37.37
CA LEU A 95 7.45 -17.97 -36.03
C LEU A 95 7.28 -19.05 -34.97
N GLY A 96 6.92 -20.28 -35.38
CA GLY A 96 6.45 -21.27 -34.46
C GLY A 96 5.12 -20.78 -33.81
N ARG A 97 4.96 -20.86 -32.49
CA ARG A 97 3.84 -20.26 -31.79
C ARG A 97 4.11 -18.76 -31.57
N VAL A 98 3.14 -17.88 -31.81
CA VAL A 98 3.27 -16.47 -31.46
C VAL A 98 3.22 -16.33 -29.94
N VAL A 99 4.24 -15.78 -29.33
CA VAL A 99 4.38 -15.70 -27.87
C VAL A 99 4.39 -14.27 -27.33
N LEU A 100 4.75 -13.29 -28.18
CA LEU A 100 4.70 -11.87 -27.86
C LEU A 100 4.09 -11.06 -29.02
N VAL A 101 3.40 -10.00 -28.66
CA VAL A 101 2.97 -8.94 -29.58
C VAL A 101 3.59 -7.64 -29.13
N ARG A 102 4.47 -7.08 -29.97
CA ARG A 102 5.08 -5.76 -29.71
C ARG A 102 4.20 -4.68 -30.31
N LEU A 103 3.84 -3.69 -29.48
CA LEU A 103 3.06 -2.52 -29.84
C LEU A 103 3.91 -1.26 -29.63
N ARG A 104 3.84 -0.34 -30.60
CA ARG A 104 4.40 1.01 -30.48
C ARG A 104 3.41 2.03 -30.94
N LEU A 105 3.14 3.02 -30.12
CA LEU A 105 2.29 4.15 -30.47
C LEU A 105 3.15 5.30 -31.00
N GLU A 106 2.83 5.81 -32.19
CA GLU A 106 3.52 6.92 -32.83
C GLU A 106 2.54 8.10 -32.99
N ALA A 107 2.94 9.29 -32.53
CA ALA A 107 2.14 10.49 -32.70
C ALA A 107 1.90 10.77 -34.20
N ARG A 108 0.66 11.15 -34.56
CA ARG A 108 0.28 11.49 -35.93
C ARG A 108 0.36 13.01 -36.13
N THR A 109 1.11 13.45 -37.13
CA THR A 109 1.22 14.89 -37.47
C THR A 109 -0.15 15.47 -37.74
N GLY A 110 -0.47 16.60 -37.08
CA GLY A 110 -1.73 17.32 -37.22
C GLY A 110 -2.88 16.80 -36.33
N PHE A 111 -2.64 15.81 -35.49
CA PHE A 111 -3.61 15.31 -34.53
C PHE A 111 -3.05 15.40 -33.09
N PRO A 112 -3.94 15.50 -32.07
CA PRO A 112 -3.51 15.40 -30.68
C PRO A 112 -2.83 14.05 -30.40
N ASP A 113 -1.71 14.08 -29.68
CA ASP A 113 -1.07 12.85 -29.17
C ASP A 113 -1.82 12.40 -27.89
N LEU A 114 -2.79 11.52 -28.09
CA LEU A 114 -3.63 11.00 -27.02
C LEU A 114 -3.18 9.61 -26.61
N ASP A 115 -3.16 9.37 -25.33
CA ASP A 115 -2.97 8.04 -24.75
C ASP A 115 -4.07 7.10 -25.25
N TRP A 116 -3.72 5.83 -25.46
CA TRP A 116 -4.62 4.80 -25.94
C TRP A 116 -4.77 3.67 -24.94
N HIS A 117 -6.02 3.32 -24.57
CA HIS A 117 -6.26 2.19 -23.68
C HIS A 117 -6.47 0.90 -24.48
N CYS A 118 -5.43 0.09 -24.56
CA CYS A 118 -5.47 -1.24 -25.17
C CYS A 118 -6.18 -2.22 -24.24
N ARG A 119 -7.24 -2.87 -24.71
CA ARG A 119 -7.89 -3.98 -23.99
C ARG A 119 -7.11 -5.27 -24.16
N GLY A 120 -6.59 -5.54 -25.38
CA GLY A 120 -5.84 -6.74 -25.71
C GLY A 120 -5.74 -6.96 -27.21
N VAL A 121 -4.99 -7.98 -27.58
CA VAL A 121 -4.79 -8.40 -28.98
C VAL A 121 -5.10 -9.89 -29.11
N GLU A 122 -5.77 -10.27 -30.20
CA GLU A 122 -6.00 -11.65 -30.59
C GLU A 122 -5.25 -11.95 -31.87
N VAL A 123 -4.56 -13.10 -31.93
CA VAL A 123 -3.83 -13.55 -33.08
C VAL A 123 -4.32 -14.93 -33.52
N ARG A 124 -4.64 -15.07 -34.77
CA ARG A 124 -5.05 -16.33 -35.39
C ARG A 124 -4.19 -16.60 -36.61
N ARG A 125 -3.57 -17.78 -36.70
CA ARG A 125 -2.87 -18.23 -37.92
C ARG A 125 -3.91 -18.63 -38.96
N LEU A 126 -3.71 -18.19 -40.22
CA LEU A 126 -4.52 -18.57 -41.36
C LEU A 126 -3.75 -19.62 -42.17
N CYS A 127 -4.30 -20.84 -42.32
CA CYS A 127 -3.65 -21.89 -43.11
C CYS A 127 -4.29 -21.94 -44.51
N ASP A 128 -3.46 -21.96 -45.56
CA ASP A 128 -3.88 -22.01 -46.97
C ASP A 128 -4.31 -23.41 -47.48
N ARG A 129 -4.36 -24.44 -46.61
CA ARG A 129 -4.77 -25.79 -47.07
C ARG A 129 -5.84 -26.38 -46.15
N GLN A 130 -7.04 -26.51 -46.74
CA GLN A 130 -8.02 -27.51 -46.34
C GLN A 130 -7.42 -28.89 -46.69
N GLU A 131 -6.86 -29.59 -45.76
CA GLU A 131 -6.73 -31.05 -45.86
C GLU A 131 -8.09 -31.63 -45.40
N GLU A 132 -8.89 -31.98 -46.42
CA GLU A 132 -10.10 -32.78 -46.23
C GLU A 132 -9.69 -34.14 -45.66
N GLY A 133 -9.96 -34.41 -44.39
CA GLY A 133 -9.97 -35.79 -43.93
C GLY A 133 -9.44 -36.14 -42.55
N THR A 134 -9.17 -35.23 -41.62
CA THR A 134 -8.99 -35.64 -40.21
C THR A 134 -9.53 -34.57 -39.26
N GLY A 135 -10.29 -34.99 -38.29
CA GLY A 135 -11.17 -34.21 -37.42
C GLY A 135 -10.62 -32.82 -36.99
N LEU A 136 -11.53 -31.86 -36.98
CA LEU A 136 -11.37 -30.47 -36.58
C LEU A 136 -10.45 -30.30 -35.36
N GLN A 137 -9.16 -30.09 -35.60
CA GLN A 137 -8.34 -29.38 -34.64
C GLN A 137 -8.68 -27.90 -34.81
N HIS A 138 -9.45 -27.34 -33.90
CA HIS A 138 -9.61 -25.91 -33.77
C HIS A 138 -8.22 -25.27 -33.66
N GLN A 139 -7.80 -24.56 -34.72
CA GLN A 139 -6.64 -23.69 -34.65
C GLN A 139 -6.92 -22.62 -33.59
N GLY A 140 -6.23 -22.71 -32.46
CA GLY A 140 -6.47 -21.85 -31.30
C GLY A 140 -6.24 -20.38 -31.65
N VAL A 141 -7.09 -19.52 -31.13
CA VAL A 141 -6.86 -18.07 -31.10
C VAL A 141 -5.91 -17.79 -29.93
N GLU A 142 -4.77 -17.18 -30.20
CA GLU A 142 -3.82 -16.74 -29.19
C GLU A 142 -4.28 -15.38 -28.66
N HIS A 143 -4.43 -15.27 -27.33
CA HIS A 143 -4.88 -14.06 -26.66
C HIS A 143 -3.72 -13.39 -25.94
N PHE A 144 -3.57 -12.07 -26.15
CA PHE A 144 -2.58 -11.21 -25.53
C PHE A 144 -3.31 -10.13 -24.72
N PRO A 145 -3.60 -10.38 -23.44
CA PRO A 145 -4.26 -9.41 -22.57
C PRO A 145 -3.37 -8.18 -22.37
N CYS A 146 -3.97 -6.99 -22.32
CA CYS A 146 -3.28 -5.73 -22.09
C CYS A 146 -3.91 -4.94 -20.94
N SER A 147 -5.15 -4.45 -21.13
CA SER A 147 -5.94 -3.69 -20.14
C SER A 147 -5.15 -2.52 -19.51
N ARG A 148 -4.38 -1.78 -20.33
CA ARG A 148 -3.58 -0.63 -19.87
C ARG A 148 -3.50 0.48 -20.91
N TRP A 149 -3.15 1.67 -20.43
CA TRP A 149 -2.83 2.82 -21.24
C TRP A 149 -1.46 2.67 -21.89
N LEU A 150 -1.37 2.99 -23.18
CA LEU A 150 -0.14 3.08 -23.95
C LEU A 150 0.03 4.51 -24.44
N ARG A 151 1.28 5.04 -24.35
CA ARG A 151 1.64 6.40 -24.74
C ARG A 151 2.72 6.35 -25.81
N SER A 152 2.80 7.36 -26.65
CA SER A 152 3.88 7.49 -27.63
C SER A 152 5.30 7.51 -27.00
N VAL A 153 5.39 8.03 -25.77
CA VAL A 153 6.66 8.08 -24.99
C VAL A 153 7.06 6.76 -24.37
N ASP A 154 6.17 5.77 -24.30
CA ASP A 154 6.48 4.47 -23.69
C ASP A 154 7.39 3.60 -24.58
N GLY A 155 7.52 3.95 -25.90
CA GLY A 155 8.29 3.18 -26.86
C GLY A 155 7.63 1.85 -27.21
N ASP A 156 8.43 0.79 -27.25
CA ASP A 156 7.97 -0.58 -27.51
C ASP A 156 7.37 -1.20 -26.25
N VAL A 157 6.11 -1.62 -26.34
CA VAL A 157 5.42 -2.36 -25.30
C VAL A 157 5.13 -3.77 -25.80
N GLU A 158 5.62 -4.78 -25.12
CA GLU A 158 5.48 -6.18 -25.49
C GLU A 158 4.39 -6.84 -24.62
N LEU A 159 3.36 -7.37 -25.29
CA LEU A 159 2.28 -8.12 -24.66
C LEU A 159 2.60 -9.60 -24.73
N ARG A 160 2.48 -10.28 -23.63
CA ARG A 160 2.76 -11.70 -23.51
C ARG A 160 1.48 -12.52 -23.65
N ASN A 161 1.57 -13.67 -24.33
CA ASN A 161 0.59 -14.75 -24.27
C ASN A 161 0.98 -15.72 -23.13
N GLY A 162 0.00 -16.29 -22.47
CA GLY A 162 0.16 -17.36 -21.50
C GLY A 162 -0.26 -17.00 -20.07
N ASP A 163 -0.32 -18.04 -19.25
CA ASP A 163 -0.76 -17.99 -17.87
C ASP A 163 0.35 -17.49 -16.94
N MET A 164 -0.02 -17.16 -15.71
CA MET A 164 0.93 -16.84 -14.65
C MET A 164 1.87 -18.00 -14.41
N CYS A 165 3.18 -17.72 -14.29
CA CYS A 165 4.19 -18.74 -14.03
C CYS A 165 5.41 -18.21 -13.30
N LEU A 166 6.11 -19.10 -12.61
CA LEU A 166 7.45 -18.87 -12.07
C LEU A 166 8.50 -18.91 -13.18
N LEU A 167 9.65 -18.28 -12.96
CA LEU A 167 10.75 -18.30 -13.94
C LEU A 167 11.20 -19.73 -14.28
N ASN A 168 11.27 -20.61 -13.29
CA ASN A 168 11.68 -22.02 -13.49
C ASN A 168 10.68 -22.84 -14.33
N SER A 169 9.41 -22.43 -14.36
CA SER A 169 8.37 -23.06 -15.18
C SER A 169 8.34 -22.54 -16.61
N GLU A 170 9.08 -21.47 -16.92
CA GLU A 170 9.14 -20.90 -18.25
C GLU A 170 10.02 -21.75 -19.17
N THR A 171 9.45 -22.31 -20.22
CA THR A 171 10.15 -23.21 -21.14
C THR A 171 10.64 -22.52 -22.41
N VAL A 172 10.03 -21.39 -22.79
CA VAL A 172 10.34 -20.68 -24.03
C VAL A 172 11.43 -19.63 -23.79
N GLN A 173 12.57 -19.77 -24.48
CA GLN A 173 13.71 -18.86 -24.30
C GLN A 173 13.35 -17.39 -24.58
N THR A 174 12.62 -17.13 -25.66
CA THR A 174 12.14 -15.78 -26.01
C THR A 174 11.36 -15.12 -24.86
N LEU A 175 10.55 -15.89 -24.12
CA LEU A 175 9.82 -15.39 -22.96
C LEU A 175 10.70 -15.17 -21.73
N LYS A 176 11.73 -16.00 -21.53
CA LYS A 176 12.76 -15.75 -20.50
C LYS A 176 13.51 -14.44 -20.76
N ASP A 177 13.94 -14.24 -21.99
CA ASP A 177 14.69 -13.04 -22.38
C ASP A 177 13.81 -11.78 -22.27
N HIS A 178 12.55 -11.87 -22.68
CA HIS A 178 11.54 -10.81 -22.47
C HIS A 178 11.38 -10.44 -21.01
N ARG A 179 11.25 -11.44 -20.12
CA ARG A 179 11.07 -11.29 -18.68
C ARG A 179 12.25 -10.52 -18.05
N LEU A 180 13.48 -10.89 -18.41
CA LEU A 180 14.70 -10.20 -17.95
C LEU A 180 14.78 -8.77 -18.47
N LYS A 181 14.45 -8.55 -19.74
CA LYS A 181 14.45 -7.23 -20.39
C LYS A 181 13.40 -6.30 -19.73
N ASP A 182 12.20 -6.80 -19.45
CA ASP A 182 11.12 -6.05 -18.79
C ASP A 182 11.55 -5.59 -17.38
N LEU A 183 12.09 -6.51 -16.57
CA LEU A 183 12.59 -6.17 -15.24
C LEU A 183 13.74 -5.15 -15.29
N HIS A 184 14.70 -5.34 -16.19
CA HIS A 184 15.80 -4.38 -16.36
C HIS A 184 15.31 -2.98 -16.73
N THR A 185 14.34 -2.88 -17.65
CA THR A 185 13.73 -1.62 -18.05
C THR A 185 12.99 -0.96 -16.87
N LYS A 186 12.21 -1.73 -16.11
CA LYS A 186 11.51 -1.25 -14.92
C LYS A 186 12.47 -0.75 -13.85
N GLN A 187 13.57 -1.46 -13.61
CA GLN A 187 14.61 -1.05 -12.64
C GLN A 187 15.30 0.27 -13.02
N GLN A 188 15.43 0.58 -14.32
CA GLN A 188 15.99 1.85 -14.78
C GLN A 188 15.03 3.04 -14.56
N HIS A 189 13.73 2.82 -14.69
CA HIS A 189 12.71 3.88 -14.57
C HIS A 189 12.20 4.05 -13.15
N ILE A 190 12.00 2.95 -12.42
CA ILE A 190 11.51 2.94 -11.04
C ILE A 190 12.73 2.84 -10.13
N ARG A 191 13.24 3.97 -9.67
CA ARG A 191 14.46 4.04 -8.85
C ARG A 191 14.12 4.31 -7.40
N TRP A 192 15.04 3.93 -6.50
CA TRP A 192 14.97 4.24 -5.09
C TRP A 192 15.56 5.62 -4.78
N ARG A 193 14.94 6.30 -3.81
CA ARG A 193 15.42 7.56 -3.24
C ARG A 193 15.36 7.50 -1.71
N THR A 194 16.37 8.05 -1.04
CA THR A 194 16.34 8.30 0.40
C THR A 194 15.49 9.53 0.67
N PHE A 195 14.43 9.38 1.47
CA PHE A 195 13.61 10.51 1.92
C PHE A 195 14.30 11.25 3.06
N ALA A 196 14.74 10.52 4.09
CA ALA A 196 15.54 11.00 5.20
C ALA A 196 16.39 9.85 5.74
N GLU A 197 17.46 10.16 6.49
CA GLU A 197 18.30 9.15 7.12
C GLU A 197 17.51 8.36 8.18
N GLY A 198 17.68 7.04 8.20
CA GLY A 198 16.96 6.15 9.11
C GLY A 198 15.48 5.95 8.80
N VAL A 199 15.01 6.40 7.65
CA VAL A 199 13.61 6.25 7.18
C VAL A 199 13.57 5.33 5.96
N PRO A 200 12.57 4.45 5.81
CA PRO A 200 12.43 3.62 4.62
C PRO A 200 12.54 4.43 3.33
N HIS A 201 13.22 3.85 2.34
CA HIS A 201 13.39 4.50 1.05
C HIS A 201 12.04 4.60 0.32
N CYS A 202 11.93 5.57 -0.56
CA CYS A 202 10.76 5.80 -1.40
C CYS A 202 11.11 5.72 -2.89
N VAL A 203 10.10 5.70 -3.75
CA VAL A 203 10.29 5.81 -5.19
C VAL A 203 10.84 7.19 -5.55
N ASP A 204 11.80 7.24 -6.48
CA ASP A 204 12.37 8.49 -7.01
C ASP A 204 11.44 9.11 -8.06
N MET A 205 10.28 9.55 -7.60
CA MET A 205 9.27 10.25 -8.39
C MET A 205 8.72 11.42 -7.56
N THR A 206 8.59 12.58 -8.20
CA THR A 206 8.15 13.83 -7.57
C THR A 206 6.78 14.30 -8.05
N SER A 207 6.28 13.72 -9.14
CA SER A 207 5.00 14.10 -9.74
C SER A 207 4.23 12.89 -10.29
N LEU A 208 2.91 13.05 -10.40
CA LEU A 208 2.03 12.01 -11.00
C LEU A 208 2.32 11.79 -12.51
N LYS A 209 2.93 12.76 -13.18
CA LYS A 209 3.32 12.60 -14.59
C LYS A 209 4.40 11.51 -14.74
N GLU A 210 5.33 11.46 -13.79
CA GLU A 210 6.38 10.42 -13.76
C GLU A 210 5.81 9.04 -13.44
N LEU A 211 4.77 8.97 -12.58
CA LEU A 211 4.10 7.72 -12.23
C LEU A 211 3.38 7.08 -13.42
N GLY A 212 2.84 7.90 -14.31
CA GLY A 212 2.09 7.45 -15.48
C GLY A 212 0.66 6.96 -15.17
N PRO A 213 -0.16 6.80 -16.24
CA PRO A 213 -1.60 6.52 -16.08
C PRO A 213 -1.92 5.12 -15.55
N ASN A 214 -1.03 4.16 -15.69
CA ASN A 214 -1.26 2.76 -15.26
C ASN A 214 -1.10 2.54 -13.75
N LEU A 215 -0.37 3.42 -13.07
CA LEU A 215 -0.16 3.39 -11.62
C LEU A 215 -0.88 4.54 -10.90
N SER A 216 -1.55 5.42 -11.65
CA SER A 216 -2.36 6.50 -11.10
C SER A 216 -3.86 6.16 -11.16
N TYR A 217 -4.64 6.82 -10.29
CA TYR A 217 -6.09 6.69 -10.25
C TYR A 217 -6.75 8.04 -10.05
N THR A 218 -7.99 8.16 -10.51
CA THR A 218 -8.80 9.37 -10.29
C THR A 218 -9.59 9.21 -9.00
N ARG A 219 -9.28 10.06 -8.02
CA ARG A 219 -10.06 10.13 -6.78
C ARG A 219 -11.36 10.90 -7.07
N GLN A 220 -12.51 10.32 -6.74
CA GLN A 220 -13.76 11.09 -6.72
C GLN A 220 -13.64 12.11 -5.58
N SER A 221 -13.74 13.41 -5.91
CA SER A 221 -13.76 14.44 -4.90
C SER A 221 -15.10 14.41 -4.18
N PRO A 222 -15.16 14.06 -2.89
CA PRO A 222 -16.40 14.20 -2.15
C PRO A 222 -16.72 15.70 -2.08
N GLY A 223 -18.00 16.02 -2.18
CA GLY A 223 -18.46 17.40 -1.97
C GLY A 223 -18.03 17.87 -0.57
N ILE A 224 -17.10 18.81 -0.50
CA ILE A 224 -16.70 19.43 0.77
C ILE A 224 -17.88 20.23 1.29
N ASN A 225 -18.30 19.96 2.51
CA ASN A 225 -19.33 20.78 3.13
C ASN A 225 -18.76 22.17 3.42
N LEU A 226 -19.31 23.20 2.78
CA LEU A 226 -18.86 24.60 2.85
C LEU A 226 -18.81 25.18 4.29
N GLN A 227 -19.44 24.54 5.27
CA GLN A 227 -19.40 24.99 6.64
C GLN A 227 -18.03 24.79 7.31
N TYR A 228 -17.25 23.76 6.92
CA TYR A 228 -15.86 23.64 7.36
C TYR A 228 -14.97 24.74 6.76
N LEU A 229 -15.33 25.26 5.59
CA LEU A 229 -14.61 26.37 4.96
C LEU A 229 -14.80 27.71 5.68
N ARG A 230 -15.89 27.90 6.44
CA ARG A 230 -16.11 29.14 7.21
C ARG A 230 -15.10 29.35 8.35
N GLY A 231 -14.48 28.25 8.86
CA GLY A 231 -13.38 28.35 9.83
C GLY A 231 -12.03 28.65 9.20
N PHE A 232 -11.91 28.62 7.85
CA PHE A 232 -10.63 28.78 7.15
C PHE A 232 -10.15 30.23 7.02
N ASP A 233 -11.07 31.18 6.86
CA ASP A 233 -10.69 32.52 6.40
C ASP A 233 -10.44 33.55 7.51
N GLU A 234 -10.82 33.30 8.76
CA GLU A 234 -10.96 34.43 9.68
C GLU A 234 -10.38 34.28 11.10
N ARG A 235 -9.91 33.08 11.58
CA ARG A 235 -9.65 32.94 13.03
C ARG A 235 -8.43 32.10 13.41
N ALA A 236 -7.28 32.74 13.54
CA ALA A 236 -6.15 32.24 14.35
C ALA A 236 -6.42 32.44 15.87
N GLU A 237 -7.66 32.50 16.30
CA GLU A 237 -8.09 32.79 17.69
C GLU A 237 -8.30 31.50 18.46
N SER A 238 -8.11 31.58 19.78
CA SER A 238 -8.45 30.52 20.73
C SER A 238 -9.97 30.40 20.86
N TRP A 239 -10.43 29.22 21.21
CA TRP A 239 -11.83 28.93 21.47
C TRP A 239 -12.36 29.71 22.68
N SER A 240 -13.58 30.26 22.59
CA SER A 240 -14.20 30.98 23.69
C SER A 240 -14.98 30.08 24.65
N SER A 241 -15.39 28.90 24.19
CA SER A 241 -16.12 27.91 25.01
C SER A 241 -16.16 26.55 24.32
N PHE A 242 -16.39 25.46 25.08
CA PHE A 242 -16.72 24.15 24.53
C PHE A 242 -18.00 24.17 23.68
N THR A 243 -18.94 25.06 23.99
CA THR A 243 -20.17 25.26 23.20
C THR A 243 -19.88 25.82 21.81
N GLU A 244 -18.86 26.69 21.66
CA GLU A 244 -18.39 27.15 20.34
C GLU A 244 -17.84 26.01 19.51
N LEU A 245 -16.97 25.17 20.09
CA LEU A 245 -16.49 23.95 19.48
C LEU A 245 -17.63 23.04 19.02
N GLU A 246 -18.60 22.79 19.92
CA GLU A 246 -19.76 21.97 19.62
C GLU A 246 -20.55 22.54 18.45
N THR A 247 -20.82 23.84 18.47
CA THR A 247 -21.58 24.52 17.41
C THR A 247 -20.88 24.42 16.06
N MET A 248 -19.56 24.56 16.03
CA MET A 248 -18.79 24.49 14.79
C MET A 248 -18.78 23.09 14.17
N PHE A 249 -18.69 22.04 14.98
CA PHE A 249 -18.52 20.66 14.48
C PHE A 249 -19.79 19.83 14.47
N SER A 250 -20.83 20.20 15.21
CA SER A 250 -22.09 19.44 15.23
C SER A 250 -23.12 19.87 14.18
N HIS A 251 -22.96 21.03 13.54
CA HIS A 251 -24.00 21.64 12.67
C HIS A 251 -24.13 21.03 11.27
N ASN A 252 -23.47 19.95 10.96
CA ASN A 252 -23.33 19.53 9.56
C ASN A 252 -24.26 18.44 9.08
N GLY A 253 -25.39 18.19 9.74
CA GLY A 253 -26.29 17.14 9.26
C GLY A 253 -25.60 15.78 9.13
N SER A 254 -24.30 15.68 9.48
CA SER A 254 -23.57 14.45 9.52
C SER A 254 -24.18 13.65 10.66
N GLN A 255 -24.84 12.59 10.28
CA GLN A 255 -25.37 11.62 11.24
C GLN A 255 -24.25 10.71 11.75
N ASN A 256 -23.05 11.25 11.97
CA ASN A 256 -21.97 10.48 12.55
C ASN A 256 -22.28 10.24 14.03
N THR A 257 -22.97 9.14 14.28
CA THR A 257 -23.36 8.70 15.62
C THR A 257 -22.15 8.40 16.50
N VAL A 258 -21.04 7.97 15.89
CA VAL A 258 -19.79 7.67 16.60
C VAL A 258 -19.15 8.95 17.11
N ALA A 259 -19.01 9.98 16.26
CA ALA A 259 -18.45 11.27 16.69
C ALA A 259 -19.27 11.92 17.81
N LYS A 260 -20.60 11.81 17.78
CA LYS A 260 -21.47 12.26 18.88
C LYS A 260 -21.25 11.47 20.16
N TYR A 261 -21.04 10.18 20.03
CA TYR A 261 -20.73 9.32 21.18
C TYR A 261 -19.37 9.67 21.77
N VAL A 262 -18.37 9.89 20.94
CA VAL A 262 -17.05 10.38 21.36
C VAL A 262 -17.17 11.69 22.12
N GLN A 263 -17.90 12.66 21.57
CA GLN A 263 -18.15 13.96 22.21
C GLN A 263 -18.82 13.82 23.58
N ALA A 264 -19.75 12.89 23.75
CA ALA A 264 -20.43 12.68 25.01
C ALA A 264 -19.57 12.02 26.09
N HIS A 265 -18.57 11.21 25.71
CA HIS A 265 -17.84 10.33 26.63
C HIS A 265 -16.31 10.57 26.68
N TRP A 266 -15.76 11.50 25.88
CA TRP A 266 -14.31 11.70 25.74
C TRP A 266 -13.56 11.98 27.05
N ALA A 267 -14.25 12.59 28.04
CA ALA A 267 -13.69 12.90 29.35
C ALA A 267 -13.69 11.71 30.33
N GLU A 268 -14.42 10.63 30.03
CA GLU A 268 -14.58 9.49 30.92
C GLU A 268 -13.39 8.54 30.88
N ASP A 269 -13.00 7.97 32.03
CA ASP A 269 -11.83 7.10 32.16
C ASP A 269 -11.99 5.76 31.42
N TRP A 270 -13.18 5.17 31.49
CA TRP A 270 -13.46 3.94 30.75
C TRP A 270 -13.36 4.15 29.23
N PHE A 271 -13.81 5.31 28.74
CA PHE A 271 -13.73 5.62 27.32
C PHE A 271 -12.31 5.92 26.86
N PHE A 272 -11.50 6.55 27.72
CA PHE A 272 -10.07 6.70 27.48
C PHE A 272 -9.39 5.33 27.25
N GLY A 273 -9.62 4.35 28.14
CA GLY A 273 -9.10 2.99 28.00
C GLY A 273 -9.68 2.25 26.78
N TYR A 274 -10.99 2.43 26.53
CA TYR A 274 -11.64 1.89 25.32
C TYR A 274 -10.94 2.34 24.04
N GLN A 275 -10.61 3.64 23.92
CA GLN A 275 -9.91 4.17 22.75
C GLN A 275 -8.49 3.63 22.59
N CYS A 276 -7.78 3.34 23.70
CA CYS A 276 -6.46 2.70 23.64
C CYS A 276 -6.50 1.31 23.00
N LEU A 277 -7.64 0.61 23.09
CA LEU A 277 -7.85 -0.72 22.51
C LEU A 277 -8.54 -0.66 21.13
N ASN A 278 -9.41 0.31 20.88
CA ASN A 278 -10.35 0.30 19.76
C ASN A 278 -10.45 1.64 19.02
N GLY A 279 -9.66 2.65 19.36
CA GLY A 279 -9.63 3.97 18.71
C GLY A 279 -8.76 4.00 17.46
N CYS A 280 -8.32 5.20 17.05
CA CYS A 280 -7.48 5.39 15.87
C CYS A 280 -6.11 4.71 15.98
N ASN A 281 -5.58 4.57 17.19
CA ASN A 281 -4.26 4.00 17.44
C ASN A 281 -4.29 2.80 18.40
N PRO A 282 -4.82 1.65 18.03
CA PRO A 282 -4.89 0.48 18.90
C PRO A 282 -3.55 -0.27 19.03
N LEU A 283 -2.45 0.31 18.56
CA LEU A 283 -1.15 -0.35 18.46
C LEU A 283 -0.19 -0.03 19.62
N MET A 284 -0.52 0.95 20.49
CA MET A 284 0.38 1.43 21.53
C MET A 284 0.30 0.66 22.84
N VAL A 285 -0.89 0.26 23.26
CA VAL A 285 -1.14 -0.38 24.55
C VAL A 285 -0.52 -1.77 24.63
N ARG A 286 0.18 -2.06 25.75
CA ARG A 286 0.75 -3.37 26.04
C ARG A 286 0.59 -3.75 27.50
N GLN A 287 0.39 -5.03 27.78
CA GLN A 287 0.47 -5.57 29.13
C GLN A 287 1.90 -5.42 29.68
N THR A 288 2.04 -5.07 30.95
CA THR A 288 3.34 -5.03 31.60
C THR A 288 3.35 -5.85 32.89
N ARG A 289 4.48 -6.46 33.19
CA ARG A 289 4.74 -7.15 34.45
C ARG A 289 5.78 -6.43 35.30
N LEU A 290 6.37 -5.36 34.78
CA LEU A 290 7.36 -4.52 35.45
C LEU A 290 7.04 -3.07 35.14
N LEU A 291 7.18 -2.20 36.15
CA LEU A 291 7.08 -0.76 35.94
C LEU A 291 8.34 -0.23 35.25
N PRO A 292 8.19 0.75 34.35
CA PRO A 292 9.33 1.47 33.82
C PRO A 292 10.12 2.14 34.96
N PRO A 293 11.48 2.07 34.98
CA PRO A 293 12.29 2.62 36.05
C PRO A 293 12.22 4.16 36.17
N ASN A 294 11.77 4.81 35.10
CA ASN A 294 11.58 6.26 35.02
C ASN A 294 10.16 6.70 35.40
N LEU A 295 9.26 5.80 35.76
CA LEU A 295 7.94 6.16 36.27
C LEU A 295 8.00 6.41 37.78
N SER A 296 7.77 7.65 38.21
CA SER A 296 7.88 8.09 39.60
C SER A 296 6.64 7.75 40.42
N ILE A 297 6.39 6.47 40.67
CA ILE A 297 5.21 5.98 41.38
C ILE A 297 5.60 4.87 42.35
N ASN A 298 4.88 4.80 43.47
CA ASN A 298 4.97 3.69 44.43
C ASN A 298 3.62 3.00 44.59
N SER A 299 3.65 1.79 45.16
CA SER A 299 2.43 0.97 45.33
C SER A 299 1.38 1.65 46.21
N ASP A 300 1.79 2.43 47.23
CA ASP A 300 0.84 3.06 48.15
C ASP A 300 -0.04 4.11 47.47
N ILE A 301 0.52 4.84 46.52
CA ILE A 301 -0.20 5.87 45.76
C ILE A 301 -1.28 5.25 44.88
N LEU A 302 -1.06 4.03 44.37
CA LEU A 302 -2.00 3.33 43.47
C LEU A 302 -3.05 2.50 44.21
N CYS A 303 -2.83 2.12 45.48
CA CYS A 303 -3.79 1.30 46.23
C CYS A 303 -5.24 1.74 46.13
N PRO A 304 -5.60 3.04 46.14
CA PRO A 304 -7.00 3.48 46.04
C PRO A 304 -7.68 3.16 44.70
N PHE A 305 -6.91 2.85 43.65
CA PHE A 305 -7.37 2.59 42.29
C PHE A 305 -7.31 1.11 41.90
N LEU A 306 -6.86 0.25 42.83
CA LEU A 306 -6.78 -1.18 42.69
C LEU A 306 -7.93 -1.88 43.44
N PRO A 307 -8.25 -3.14 43.15
CA PRO A 307 -9.26 -3.89 43.89
C PRO A 307 -8.94 -3.98 45.39
N ASP A 308 -9.95 -3.97 46.24
CA ASP A 308 -9.80 -4.07 47.70
C ASP A 308 -8.91 -5.25 48.10
N GLY A 309 -7.87 -4.97 48.87
CA GLY A 309 -6.92 -5.97 49.37
C GLY A 309 -5.90 -6.45 48.32
N SER A 310 -5.86 -5.88 47.13
CA SER A 310 -4.83 -6.17 46.13
C SER A 310 -3.67 -5.16 46.20
N SER A 311 -2.45 -5.60 45.93
CA SER A 311 -1.31 -4.72 45.73
C SER A 311 -0.95 -4.56 44.24
N LEU A 312 -0.15 -3.52 43.95
CA LEU A 312 0.34 -3.31 42.59
C LEU A 312 1.15 -4.51 42.08
N GLU A 313 1.96 -5.11 42.95
CA GLU A 313 2.77 -6.29 42.63
C GLU A 313 1.88 -7.49 42.25
N GLN A 314 0.77 -7.70 42.98
CA GLN A 314 -0.19 -8.75 42.69
C GLN A 314 -0.90 -8.51 41.35
N GLU A 315 -1.25 -7.25 41.03
CA GLU A 315 -1.88 -6.90 39.75
C GLU A 315 -0.90 -7.01 38.60
N LEU A 316 0.39 -6.69 38.78
CA LEU A 316 1.45 -6.92 37.78
C LEU A 316 1.65 -8.44 37.52
N GLU A 317 1.68 -9.27 38.57
CA GLU A 317 1.79 -10.74 38.45
C GLU A 317 0.55 -11.31 37.73
N ARG A 318 -0.64 -10.83 38.08
CA ARG A 318 -1.91 -11.23 37.46
C ARG A 318 -1.99 -10.82 36.00
N GLY A 319 -1.26 -9.79 35.60
CA GLY A 319 -1.26 -9.24 34.25
C GLY A 319 -2.44 -8.32 33.94
N SER A 320 -3.00 -7.67 34.95
CA SER A 320 -4.06 -6.68 34.85
C SER A 320 -3.54 -5.25 34.63
N ILE A 321 -2.22 -5.04 34.64
CA ILE A 321 -1.59 -3.74 34.41
C ILE A 321 -1.12 -3.62 32.95
N PHE A 322 -1.47 -2.49 32.35
CA PHE A 322 -1.10 -2.13 30.98
C PHE A 322 -0.35 -0.81 30.96
N LEU A 323 0.49 -0.63 29.95
CA LEU A 323 1.36 0.53 29.79
C LEU A 323 1.15 1.15 28.39
N LEU A 324 1.07 2.48 28.35
CA LEU A 324 1.39 3.29 27.18
C LEU A 324 2.69 4.02 27.45
N ASP A 325 3.61 3.94 26.52
CA ASP A 325 4.92 4.60 26.61
C ASP A 325 5.20 5.36 25.31
N TYR A 326 5.25 6.67 25.42
CA TYR A 326 5.49 7.58 24.29
C TYR A 326 6.94 8.10 24.26
N GLU A 327 7.91 7.32 24.77
CA GLU A 327 9.35 7.64 24.80
C GLU A 327 9.86 8.16 23.46
N MET A 328 9.29 7.70 22.34
CA MET A 328 9.72 8.16 21.02
C MET A 328 9.56 9.68 20.79
N LEU A 329 8.75 10.36 21.60
CA LEU A 329 8.54 11.81 21.56
C LEU A 329 9.52 12.61 22.43
N GLU A 330 10.33 11.92 23.27
CA GLU A 330 11.26 12.62 24.18
C GLU A 330 12.29 13.44 23.41
N GLY A 331 12.41 14.72 23.79
CA GLY A 331 13.37 15.66 23.19
C GLY A 331 13.15 15.95 21.70
N VAL A 332 11.98 15.67 21.17
CA VAL A 332 11.62 16.00 19.77
C VAL A 332 11.27 17.49 19.68
N PRO A 333 11.77 18.23 18.65
CA PRO A 333 11.42 19.63 18.46
C PRO A 333 9.92 19.77 18.22
N ALA A 334 9.32 20.77 18.83
CA ALA A 334 7.91 21.11 18.60
C ALA A 334 7.78 22.26 17.61
N ASN A 335 6.67 22.25 16.86
CA ASN A 335 6.35 23.18 15.78
C ASN A 335 6.11 24.62 16.27
N VAL A 336 6.14 25.58 15.35
CA VAL A 336 5.64 26.94 15.51
C VAL A 336 4.48 27.15 14.53
N ILE A 337 3.26 27.22 15.04
CA ILE A 337 2.04 27.34 14.24
C ILE A 337 1.47 28.75 14.42
N ASN A 338 1.20 29.46 13.32
CA ASN A 338 0.67 30.82 13.35
C ASN A 338 1.49 31.80 14.25
N GLY A 339 2.83 31.58 14.30
CA GLY A 339 3.74 32.37 15.14
C GLY A 339 3.70 32.02 16.64
N LYS A 340 2.94 30.99 17.06
CA LYS A 340 2.87 30.48 18.42
C LYS A 340 3.68 29.19 18.57
N GLN A 341 4.54 29.13 19.59
CA GLN A 341 5.27 27.92 19.94
C GLN A 341 4.29 26.84 20.35
N GLN A 342 4.44 25.64 19.81
CA GLN A 342 3.73 24.43 20.23
C GLN A 342 4.59 23.63 21.19
N PHE A 343 3.96 22.68 21.91
CA PHE A 343 4.63 21.83 22.88
C PHE A 343 4.26 20.36 22.66
N LEU A 344 5.19 19.49 23.00
CA LEU A 344 5.03 18.03 22.97
C LEU A 344 5.25 17.46 24.35
N ALA A 345 4.61 16.35 24.63
CA ALA A 345 4.84 15.53 25.82
C ALA A 345 5.27 14.13 25.38
N ALA A 346 5.96 13.41 26.28
CA ALA A 346 6.35 12.01 26.12
C ALA A 346 5.82 11.18 27.29
N PRO A 347 4.48 10.99 27.39
CA PRO A 347 3.87 10.42 28.58
C PRO A 347 4.21 8.95 28.82
N LEU A 348 4.15 8.59 30.11
CA LEU A 348 3.99 7.22 30.60
C LEU A 348 2.62 7.11 31.25
N VAL A 349 1.83 6.11 30.87
CA VAL A 349 0.48 5.90 31.39
C VAL A 349 0.33 4.47 31.85
N LEU A 350 -0.08 4.30 33.13
CA LEU A 350 -0.54 3.02 33.64
C LEU A 350 -2.05 2.92 33.53
N LEU A 351 -2.50 1.78 33.02
CA LEU A 351 -3.91 1.43 32.98
C LEU A 351 -4.10 0.12 33.73
N HIS A 352 -5.24 0.01 34.39
CA HIS A 352 -5.67 -1.20 35.10
C HIS A 352 -6.91 -1.78 34.43
N LEU A 353 -6.89 -3.09 34.20
CA LEU A 353 -8.04 -3.89 33.76
C LEU A 353 -8.85 -4.28 34.99
N ASN A 354 -10.03 -3.67 35.15
CA ASN A 354 -10.88 -3.90 36.30
C ASN A 354 -11.66 -5.24 36.23
N GLN A 355 -12.50 -5.52 37.22
CA GLN A 355 -13.29 -6.76 37.29
C GLN A 355 -14.40 -6.83 36.22
N GLU A 356 -14.84 -5.67 35.72
CA GLU A 356 -15.80 -5.53 34.61
C GLU A 356 -15.12 -5.68 33.23
N GLU A 357 -13.83 -6.00 33.22
CA GLU A 357 -13.00 -6.10 32.00
C GLU A 357 -12.85 -4.76 31.24
N GLU A 358 -13.01 -3.63 31.94
CA GLU A 358 -12.75 -2.32 31.40
C GLU A 358 -11.32 -1.89 31.73
N LEU A 359 -10.63 -1.32 30.74
CA LEU A 359 -9.32 -0.73 30.91
C LEU A 359 -9.45 0.73 31.31
N LYS A 360 -8.91 1.13 32.47
CA LYS A 360 -8.98 2.51 32.98
C LYS A 360 -7.58 3.05 33.33
N PRO A 361 -7.29 4.32 33.02
CA PRO A 361 -6.03 4.94 33.44
C PRO A 361 -6.02 5.14 34.95
N ILE A 362 -4.89 4.78 35.58
CA ILE A 362 -4.67 4.90 37.04
C ILE A 362 -3.52 5.81 37.38
N ALA A 363 -2.62 6.13 36.44
CA ALA A 363 -1.54 7.10 36.61
C ALA A 363 -1.06 7.62 35.26
N ILE A 364 -0.77 8.91 35.19
CA ILE A 364 -0.20 9.59 34.03
C ILE A 364 0.99 10.44 34.45
N GLN A 365 2.18 10.19 33.91
CA GLN A 365 3.36 11.02 34.00
C GLN A 365 3.64 11.61 32.61
N LEU A 366 3.68 12.95 32.47
CA LEU A 366 3.65 13.60 31.14
C LEU A 366 5.01 13.68 30.43
N GLN A 367 6.13 13.43 31.12
CA GLN A 367 7.48 13.41 30.55
C GLN A 367 8.23 12.17 31.00
N GLN A 368 9.25 11.77 30.28
CA GLN A 368 10.05 10.58 30.60
C GLN A 368 10.92 10.76 31.85
N ALA A 369 11.52 11.96 32.04
CA ALA A 369 12.38 12.23 33.18
C ALA A 369 11.56 12.50 34.45
N PRO A 370 11.65 11.68 35.50
CA PRO A 370 10.99 11.95 36.78
C PRO A 370 11.57 13.20 37.45
N GLY A 371 10.75 13.95 38.19
CA GLY A 371 11.19 15.13 38.90
C GLY A 371 10.06 15.97 39.48
N PRO A 372 10.40 16.98 40.31
CA PRO A 372 9.40 17.83 40.98
C PRO A 372 8.50 18.62 39.98
N GLN A 373 9.01 18.87 38.77
CA GLN A 373 8.30 19.58 37.70
C GLN A 373 7.57 18.62 36.73
N ASN A 374 7.53 17.35 37.05
CA ASN A 374 6.81 16.34 36.28
C ASN A 374 6.00 15.45 37.24
N PRO A 375 4.90 16.00 37.80
CA PRO A 375 4.07 15.27 38.73
C PRO A 375 3.34 14.10 38.05
N VAL A 376 3.10 13.05 38.81
CA VAL A 376 2.22 11.95 38.37
C VAL A 376 0.79 12.33 38.65
N PHE A 377 -0.04 12.42 37.61
CA PHE A 377 -1.49 12.70 37.71
C PHE A 377 -2.24 11.41 38.02
N LEU A 378 -3.28 11.51 38.84
CA LEU A 378 -4.08 10.40 39.36
C LEU A 378 -5.58 10.68 39.18
N PRO A 379 -6.44 9.67 39.12
CA PRO A 379 -7.90 9.85 39.06
C PRO A 379 -8.49 10.62 40.27
N SER A 380 -7.78 10.69 41.40
CA SER A 380 -8.16 11.45 42.59
C SER A 380 -7.79 12.93 42.56
N ASP A 381 -7.01 13.38 41.58
CA ASP A 381 -6.66 14.79 41.40
C ASP A 381 -7.89 15.62 41.00
N PRO A 382 -7.84 16.95 41.10
CA PRO A 382 -8.92 17.80 40.60
C PRO A 382 -9.31 17.46 39.16
N GLY A 383 -10.62 17.46 38.86
CA GLY A 383 -11.14 17.04 37.57
C GLY A 383 -10.44 17.69 36.34
N PRO A 384 -10.23 19.04 36.35
CA PRO A 384 -9.51 19.69 35.24
C PRO A 384 -8.06 19.22 35.07
N ASP A 385 -7.32 18.96 36.16
CA ASP A 385 -5.95 18.45 36.08
C ASP A 385 -5.89 17.05 35.46
N TRP A 386 -6.78 16.16 35.93
CA TRP A 386 -6.88 14.81 35.38
C TRP A 386 -7.32 14.79 33.93
N LEU A 387 -8.29 15.64 33.57
CA LEU A 387 -8.73 15.78 32.19
C LEU A 387 -7.62 16.29 31.27
N LEU A 388 -6.89 17.33 31.69
CA LEU A 388 -5.75 17.86 30.94
C LEU A 388 -4.63 16.83 30.77
N ALA A 389 -4.33 16.04 31.81
CA ALA A 389 -3.37 14.97 31.69
C ALA A 389 -3.75 13.93 30.64
N LYS A 390 -5.03 13.51 30.61
CA LYS A 390 -5.57 12.63 29.55
C LYS A 390 -5.50 13.28 28.17
N THR A 391 -5.81 14.55 28.05
CA THR A 391 -5.75 15.33 26.81
C THR A 391 -4.31 15.39 26.25
N TRP A 392 -3.32 15.59 27.11
CA TRP A 392 -1.91 15.52 26.74
C TRP A 392 -1.49 14.15 26.20
N VAL A 393 -1.95 13.06 26.85
CA VAL A 393 -1.72 11.71 26.35
C VAL A 393 -2.31 11.53 24.96
N ARG A 394 -3.54 12.02 24.72
CA ARG A 394 -4.21 11.95 23.42
C ARG A 394 -3.48 12.75 22.35
N CYS A 395 -2.92 13.93 22.69
CA CYS A 395 -2.06 14.69 21.79
C CYS A 395 -0.80 13.91 21.40
N SER A 396 -0.16 13.27 22.39
CA SER A 396 1.02 12.42 22.14
C SER A 396 0.69 11.18 21.31
N ASP A 397 -0.45 10.57 21.59
CA ASP A 397 -0.98 9.44 20.81
C ASP A 397 -1.23 9.84 19.36
N PHE A 398 -1.79 11.03 19.11
CA PHE A 398 -1.98 11.55 17.75
C PHE A 398 -0.66 11.62 16.95
N GLN A 399 0.43 12.14 17.54
CA GLN A 399 1.73 12.21 16.86
C GLN A 399 2.23 10.81 16.48
N CYS A 400 2.18 9.87 17.43
CA CYS A 400 2.60 8.49 17.22
C CYS A 400 1.70 7.76 16.23
N HIS A 401 0.39 8.01 16.30
CA HIS A 401 -0.58 7.48 15.35
C HIS A 401 -0.25 7.90 13.91
N GLN A 402 -0.15 9.20 13.67
CA GLN A 402 0.08 9.72 12.31
C GLN A 402 1.39 9.21 11.70
N LEU A 403 2.49 9.22 12.45
CA LEU A 403 3.81 8.93 11.90
C LEU A 403 4.23 7.47 11.99
N SER A 404 3.94 6.79 13.11
CA SER A 404 4.36 5.40 13.32
C SER A 404 3.30 4.39 12.88
N SER A 405 2.08 4.49 13.42
CA SER A 405 1.04 3.50 13.19
C SER A 405 0.41 3.61 11.80
N HIS A 406 0.18 4.82 11.31
CA HIS A 406 -0.42 5.09 10.01
C HIS A 406 0.66 5.22 8.93
N PHE A 407 1.50 6.28 8.96
CA PHE A 407 2.39 6.57 7.84
C PHE A 407 3.47 5.49 7.65
N LEU A 408 4.24 5.15 8.68
CA LEU A 408 5.33 4.17 8.54
C LEU A 408 4.81 2.76 8.22
N ARG A 409 3.90 2.23 9.09
CA ARG A 409 3.50 0.81 9.00
C ARG A 409 2.61 0.49 7.79
N THR A 410 1.91 1.48 7.23
CA THR A 410 1.01 1.25 6.10
C THR A 410 1.50 1.93 4.82
N HIS A 411 1.75 3.24 4.83
CA HIS A 411 2.13 3.97 3.63
C HIS A 411 3.58 3.75 3.22
N LEU A 412 4.56 3.95 4.11
CA LEU A 412 5.98 3.81 3.73
C LEU A 412 6.34 2.36 3.41
N LEU A 413 5.96 1.40 4.25
CA LEU A 413 6.17 -0.02 3.95
C LEU A 413 5.39 -0.48 2.72
N GLY A 414 4.18 0.04 2.51
CA GLY A 414 3.39 -0.22 1.30
C GLY A 414 4.09 0.27 0.04
N GLU A 415 4.69 1.48 0.09
CA GLU A 415 5.48 2.02 -1.02
C GLU A 415 6.71 1.17 -1.31
N VAL A 416 7.42 0.72 -0.27
CA VAL A 416 8.56 -0.19 -0.43
C VAL A 416 8.13 -1.48 -1.10
N CYS A 417 7.06 -2.12 -0.62
CA CYS A 417 6.55 -3.36 -1.19
C CYS A 417 6.11 -3.17 -2.65
N CYS A 418 5.43 -2.06 -2.96
CA CYS A 418 4.99 -1.74 -4.32
C CYS A 418 6.18 -1.53 -5.25
N THR A 419 7.14 -0.72 -4.84
CA THR A 419 8.35 -0.42 -5.63
C THR A 419 9.17 -1.68 -5.88
N ALA A 420 9.41 -2.50 -4.87
CA ALA A 420 10.10 -3.78 -5.02
C ALA A 420 9.35 -4.76 -5.94
N THR A 421 8.01 -4.83 -5.83
CA THR A 421 7.16 -5.68 -6.69
C THR A 421 7.29 -5.26 -8.15
N LEU A 422 7.20 -3.97 -8.46
CA LEU A 422 7.35 -3.46 -9.82
C LEU A 422 8.76 -3.71 -10.39
N ARG A 423 9.79 -3.73 -9.55
CA ARG A 423 11.19 -3.85 -9.94
C ARG A 423 11.68 -5.29 -10.08
N GLN A 424 11.17 -6.22 -9.27
CA GLN A 424 11.71 -7.57 -9.14
C GLN A 424 10.75 -8.68 -9.60
N LEU A 425 9.45 -8.41 -9.64
CA LEU A 425 8.45 -9.37 -10.07
C LEU A 425 7.85 -8.93 -11.40
N PRO A 426 8.02 -9.66 -12.50
CA PRO A 426 7.35 -9.34 -13.76
C PRO A 426 5.85 -9.56 -13.66
N GLU A 427 5.06 -8.92 -14.54
CA GLU A 427 3.60 -8.99 -14.49
C GLU A 427 3.02 -10.41 -14.53
N VAL A 428 3.75 -11.34 -15.15
CA VAL A 428 3.38 -12.77 -15.23
C VAL A 428 3.66 -13.54 -13.94
N HIS A 429 4.42 -12.95 -13.00
CA HIS A 429 4.72 -13.60 -11.74
C HIS A 429 3.49 -13.69 -10.85
N PRO A 430 3.15 -14.86 -10.26
CA PRO A 430 1.94 -15.04 -9.46
C PRO A 430 1.80 -14.04 -8.30
N LEU A 431 2.90 -13.71 -7.61
CA LEU A 431 2.88 -12.75 -6.50
C LEU A 431 2.71 -11.30 -6.99
N HIS A 432 3.17 -10.94 -8.19
CA HIS A 432 2.86 -9.64 -8.77
C HIS A 432 1.34 -9.46 -8.93
N GLN A 433 0.70 -10.44 -9.52
CA GLN A 433 -0.76 -10.41 -9.74
C GLN A 433 -1.55 -10.38 -8.42
N LEU A 434 -1.08 -11.11 -7.42
CA LEU A 434 -1.69 -11.13 -6.09
C LEU A 434 -1.54 -9.79 -5.36
N LEU A 435 -0.35 -9.20 -5.39
CA LEU A 435 -0.01 -8.03 -4.56
C LEU A 435 -0.47 -6.70 -5.14
N MET A 436 -0.33 -6.50 -6.46
CA MET A 436 -0.57 -5.19 -7.10
C MET A 436 -1.96 -4.60 -6.83
N PRO A 437 -3.07 -5.35 -6.79
CA PRO A 437 -4.38 -4.80 -6.43
C PRO A 437 -4.39 -4.11 -5.06
N HIS A 438 -3.57 -4.57 -4.10
CA HIS A 438 -3.54 -4.07 -2.72
C HIS A 438 -2.55 -2.92 -2.50
N ILE A 439 -1.53 -2.76 -3.37
CA ILE A 439 -0.40 -1.86 -3.11
C ILE A 439 -0.24 -0.73 -4.16
N LYS A 440 -0.78 -0.87 -5.37
CA LYS A 440 -0.55 0.08 -6.49
C LYS A 440 -0.95 1.52 -6.18
N THR A 441 -1.99 1.74 -5.39
CA THR A 441 -2.49 3.08 -5.05
C THR A 441 -1.58 3.84 -4.10
N THR A 442 -0.74 3.13 -3.35
CA THR A 442 0.18 3.71 -2.36
C THR A 442 1.17 4.68 -2.99
N LEU A 443 1.68 4.41 -4.20
CA LEU A 443 2.63 5.29 -4.89
C LEU A 443 2.05 6.67 -5.12
N GLN A 444 0.84 6.75 -5.69
CA GLN A 444 0.19 8.03 -5.96
C GLN A 444 -0.05 8.82 -4.68
N ILE A 445 -0.63 8.19 -3.65
CA ILE A 445 -0.92 8.81 -2.36
C ILE A 445 0.36 9.36 -1.74
N ASN A 446 1.44 8.59 -1.72
CA ASN A 446 2.68 9.00 -1.07
C ASN A 446 3.41 10.10 -1.84
N ILE A 447 3.42 10.07 -3.18
CA ILE A 447 3.95 11.16 -4.01
C ILE A 447 3.19 12.45 -3.73
N GLN A 448 1.84 12.39 -3.68
CA GLN A 448 1.01 13.56 -3.37
C GLN A 448 1.20 14.03 -1.93
N ALA A 449 1.31 13.11 -0.95
CA ALA A 449 1.55 13.46 0.44
C ALA A 449 2.88 14.20 0.63
N ARG A 450 3.95 13.72 0.02
CA ARG A 450 5.25 14.42 0.04
C ARG A 450 5.21 15.79 -0.63
N ALA A 451 4.41 15.96 -1.68
CA ALA A 451 4.28 17.23 -2.40
C ALA A 451 3.34 18.24 -1.74
N SER A 452 2.48 17.81 -0.81
CA SER A 452 1.46 18.67 -0.20
C SER A 452 1.40 18.58 1.32
N LEU A 453 1.06 17.43 1.89
CA LEU A 453 0.82 17.28 3.32
C LEU A 453 2.10 17.45 4.15
N LEU A 454 3.20 16.91 3.66
CA LEU A 454 4.53 16.88 4.27
C LEU A 454 5.48 17.93 3.69
N ALA A 455 4.94 18.93 3.00
CA ALA A 455 5.69 20.06 2.43
C ALA A 455 5.43 21.34 3.24
N ALA A 456 6.25 22.36 3.02
CA ALA A 456 6.01 23.70 3.58
C ALA A 456 4.59 24.18 3.23
N ASN A 457 3.91 24.76 4.18
CA ASN A 457 2.50 25.14 4.13
C ASN A 457 1.49 23.98 4.03
N GLY A 458 1.93 22.73 4.16
CA GLY A 458 1.05 21.56 4.31
C GLY A 458 0.45 21.44 5.71
N VAL A 459 -0.35 20.40 5.93
CA VAL A 459 -1.03 20.19 7.21
C VAL A 459 -0.05 19.94 8.36
N PHE A 460 1.07 19.23 8.10
CA PHE A 460 2.10 19.01 9.13
C PHE A 460 2.79 20.30 9.58
N ASP A 461 2.91 21.26 8.69
CA ASP A 461 3.46 22.58 8.97
C ASP A 461 2.46 23.47 9.73
N LYS A 462 1.18 23.41 9.35
CA LYS A 462 0.14 24.36 9.79
C LYS A 462 -0.68 23.93 10.98
N ALA A 463 -0.72 22.62 11.31
CA ALA A 463 -1.70 22.12 12.28
C ALA A 463 -1.15 21.07 13.25
N ILE A 464 0.02 20.47 13.00
CA ILE A 464 0.52 19.34 13.79
C ILE A 464 1.66 19.77 14.70
N GLY A 465 1.58 19.38 15.97
CA GLY A 465 2.50 19.82 17.03
C GLY A 465 3.95 19.44 16.84
N CYS A 466 4.24 18.28 16.20
CA CYS A 466 5.61 17.90 15.86
C CYS A 466 6.15 18.64 14.61
N GLY A 467 5.30 19.03 13.66
CA GLY A 467 5.69 19.75 12.46
C GLY A 467 6.67 19.00 11.54
N LEU A 468 7.22 19.75 10.58
CA LEU A 468 8.11 19.18 9.55
C LEU A 468 9.51 18.87 10.05
N GLU A 469 10.02 19.59 11.04
CA GLU A 469 11.37 19.40 11.58
C GLU A 469 11.49 18.09 12.36
N ALA A 470 10.47 17.75 13.14
CA ALA A 470 10.42 16.52 13.93
C ALA A 470 10.10 15.27 13.09
N LEU A 471 9.44 15.42 11.94
CA LEU A 471 8.97 14.32 11.11
C LEU A 471 10.06 13.29 10.78
N PRO A 472 11.25 13.65 10.25
CA PRO A 472 12.30 12.68 9.97
C PRO A 472 12.86 12.04 11.26
N VAL A 473 12.92 12.78 12.37
CA VAL A 473 13.40 12.26 13.66
C VAL A 473 12.48 11.17 14.19
N LEU A 474 11.16 11.43 14.19
CA LEU A 474 10.15 10.48 14.65
C LEU A 474 10.06 9.25 13.76
N LEU A 475 10.11 9.43 12.44
CA LEU A 475 10.12 8.32 11.50
C LEU A 475 11.37 7.44 11.65
N SER A 476 12.55 8.04 11.84
CA SER A 476 13.79 7.30 12.09
C SER A 476 13.71 6.49 13.38
N ARG A 477 13.25 7.10 14.49
CA ARG A 477 13.04 6.39 15.76
C ARG A 477 12.02 5.26 15.64
N ALA A 478 10.93 5.49 14.91
CA ALA A 478 9.91 4.48 14.68
C ALA A 478 10.43 3.32 13.82
N THR A 479 11.24 3.62 12.79
CA THR A 479 11.88 2.60 11.94
C THR A 479 12.89 1.75 12.71
N GLU A 480 13.71 2.36 13.56
CA GLU A 480 14.66 1.65 14.43
C GLU A 480 13.95 0.67 15.37
N ARG A 481 12.77 1.03 15.85
CA ARG A 481 11.95 0.20 16.74
C ARG A 481 11.05 -0.79 16.01
N LEU A 482 10.94 -0.69 14.68
CA LEU A 482 10.05 -1.55 13.90
C LEU A 482 10.56 -2.99 13.91
N ARG A 483 9.67 -3.92 14.19
CA ARG A 483 9.94 -5.37 14.16
C ARG A 483 8.97 -6.04 13.20
N TYR A 484 9.45 -6.90 12.33
CA TYR A 484 8.61 -7.71 11.43
C TYR A 484 7.51 -8.44 12.20
N ARG A 485 7.87 -9.00 13.37
CA ARG A 485 6.93 -9.69 14.24
C ARG A 485 5.75 -8.80 14.67
N SER A 486 6.01 -7.49 14.89
CA SER A 486 4.96 -6.53 15.25
C SER A 486 4.05 -6.10 14.07
N LEU A 487 4.34 -6.56 12.86
CA LEU A 487 3.49 -6.38 11.68
C LEU A 487 2.60 -7.61 11.42
N CYS A 488 2.90 -8.74 12.06
CA CYS A 488 2.14 -9.98 11.97
C CYS A 488 1.12 -10.01 13.10
N VAL A 489 -0.16 -9.91 12.80
CA VAL A 489 -1.25 -9.75 13.78
C VAL A 489 -1.22 -10.76 14.93
N PRO A 490 -1.12 -12.09 14.70
CA PRO A 490 -1.11 -13.04 15.81
C PRO A 490 0.06 -12.81 16.77
N ASP A 491 1.23 -12.50 16.22
CA ASP A 491 2.44 -12.27 16.99
C ASP A 491 2.39 -10.94 17.75
N ASP A 492 1.95 -9.85 17.09
CA ASP A 492 1.79 -8.53 17.70
C ASP A 492 0.82 -8.57 18.89
N LEU A 493 -0.35 -9.16 18.71
CA LEU A 493 -1.35 -9.27 19.77
C LEU A 493 -0.87 -10.10 20.95
N ALA A 494 -0.13 -11.19 20.69
CA ALA A 494 0.45 -12.04 21.73
C ALA A 494 1.58 -11.29 22.49
N ASP A 495 2.49 -10.62 21.78
CA ASP A 495 3.61 -9.87 22.37
C ASP A 495 3.14 -8.67 23.21
N ARG A 496 2.01 -8.09 22.85
CA ARG A 496 1.37 -7.02 23.62
C ARG A 496 0.46 -7.53 24.75
N GLY A 497 0.13 -8.82 24.78
CA GLY A 497 -0.73 -9.43 25.80
C GLY A 497 -2.19 -9.00 25.76
N ILE A 498 -2.69 -8.56 24.59
CA ILE A 498 -4.06 -8.03 24.44
C ILE A 498 -5.02 -8.98 23.72
N HIS A 499 -4.51 -10.12 23.24
CA HIS A 499 -5.29 -11.09 22.44
C HIS A 499 -6.44 -11.76 23.22
N THR A 500 -6.38 -11.74 24.55
CA THR A 500 -7.39 -12.35 25.44
C THR A 500 -8.39 -11.34 26.01
N LEU A 501 -8.19 -10.05 25.77
CA LEU A 501 -9.06 -9.00 26.32
C LEU A 501 -10.43 -9.03 25.64
N LYS A 502 -11.50 -9.21 26.45
CA LYS A 502 -12.87 -9.34 25.98
C LYS A 502 -13.37 -8.13 25.17
N HIS A 503 -13.00 -6.93 25.60
CA HIS A 503 -13.43 -5.68 24.97
C HIS A 503 -12.38 -5.09 24.00
N CYS A 504 -11.37 -5.87 23.58
CA CYS A 504 -10.45 -5.49 22.51
C CYS A 504 -11.00 -5.93 21.15
N TYR A 505 -11.98 -5.20 20.63
CA TYR A 505 -12.64 -5.53 19.35
C TYR A 505 -11.68 -5.46 18.18
N TYR A 506 -10.74 -4.49 18.20
CA TYR A 506 -9.69 -4.43 17.20
C TYR A 506 -8.90 -5.75 17.11
N ALA A 507 -8.48 -6.32 18.24
CA ALA A 507 -7.72 -7.56 18.24
C ALA A 507 -8.53 -8.73 17.65
N HIS A 508 -9.80 -8.84 18.01
CA HIS A 508 -10.67 -9.89 17.50
C HIS A 508 -10.90 -9.78 16.00
N ASP A 509 -11.20 -8.58 15.50
CA ASP A 509 -11.47 -8.36 14.08
C ASP A 509 -10.18 -8.47 13.26
N ALA A 510 -9.07 -7.91 13.74
CA ALA A 510 -7.75 -8.05 13.11
C ALA A 510 -7.34 -9.50 12.92
N LEU A 511 -7.54 -10.34 13.97
CA LEU A 511 -7.20 -11.77 13.92
C LEU A 511 -8.09 -12.54 12.94
N ARG A 512 -9.39 -12.21 12.85
CA ARG A 512 -10.30 -12.81 11.88
C ARG A 512 -9.91 -12.46 10.45
N VAL A 513 -9.65 -11.20 10.18
CA VAL A 513 -9.23 -10.72 8.85
C VAL A 513 -7.88 -11.34 8.47
N TRP A 514 -6.91 -11.34 9.38
CA TRP A 514 -5.62 -11.98 9.16
C TRP A 514 -5.77 -13.46 8.82
N THR A 515 -6.57 -14.20 9.57
CA THR A 515 -6.79 -15.64 9.33
C THR A 515 -7.40 -15.90 7.96
N ALA A 516 -8.37 -15.09 7.54
CA ALA A 516 -8.99 -15.20 6.22
C ALA A 516 -7.97 -14.90 5.10
N LEU A 517 -7.19 -13.81 5.22
CA LEU A 517 -6.14 -13.45 4.28
C LEU A 517 -5.03 -14.52 4.21
N HIS A 518 -4.56 -14.99 5.35
CA HIS A 518 -3.51 -16.02 5.41
C HIS A 518 -3.95 -17.32 4.73
N ARG A 519 -5.18 -17.74 4.95
CA ARG A 519 -5.75 -18.92 4.28
C ARG A 519 -5.79 -18.74 2.77
N PHE A 520 -6.17 -17.56 2.28
CA PHE A 520 -6.18 -17.25 0.86
C PHE A 520 -4.77 -17.23 0.27
N VAL A 521 -3.86 -16.51 0.89
CA VAL A 521 -2.47 -16.41 0.44
C VAL A 521 -1.81 -17.80 0.43
N SER A 522 -2.03 -18.61 1.47
CA SER A 522 -1.50 -19.96 1.50
C SER A 522 -2.04 -20.83 0.35
N GLY A 523 -3.35 -20.75 0.08
CA GLY A 523 -3.94 -21.45 -1.07
C GLY A 523 -3.38 -20.95 -2.41
N TRP A 524 -3.12 -19.65 -2.55
CA TRP A 524 -2.48 -19.08 -3.73
C TRP A 524 -1.04 -19.59 -3.90
N VAL A 525 -0.25 -19.58 -2.83
CA VAL A 525 1.12 -20.09 -2.81
C VAL A 525 1.14 -21.59 -3.16
N ASP A 526 0.18 -22.38 -2.65
CA ASP A 526 0.07 -23.82 -2.92
C ASP A 526 -0.19 -24.16 -4.40
N VAL A 527 -0.85 -23.26 -5.15
CA VAL A 527 -1.10 -23.44 -6.58
C VAL A 527 0.18 -23.32 -7.40
N TYR A 528 1.06 -22.38 -7.05
CA TYR A 528 2.23 -22.04 -7.90
C TYR A 528 3.54 -22.63 -7.38
N TYR A 529 3.68 -22.88 -6.08
CA TYR A 529 4.87 -23.45 -5.46
C TYR A 529 4.54 -24.87 -4.96
N LEU A 530 5.01 -25.88 -5.66
CA LEU A 530 4.73 -27.28 -5.35
C LEU A 530 5.46 -27.75 -4.07
N GLY A 531 6.62 -27.15 -3.78
CA GLY A 531 7.42 -27.45 -2.61
C GLY A 531 8.23 -26.26 -2.11
N ASN A 532 8.91 -26.43 -0.98
CA ASN A 532 9.82 -25.42 -0.43
C ASN A 532 10.99 -25.12 -1.37
N GLN A 533 11.43 -26.11 -2.13
CA GLN A 533 12.51 -25.94 -3.11
C GLN A 533 12.16 -24.93 -4.20
N ASP A 534 10.88 -24.85 -4.62
CA ASP A 534 10.45 -23.85 -5.61
C ASP A 534 10.55 -22.42 -5.02
N VAL A 535 10.30 -22.28 -3.71
CA VAL A 535 10.46 -21.00 -3.00
C VAL A 535 11.93 -20.61 -2.94
N GLU A 536 12.82 -21.52 -2.55
CA GLU A 536 14.28 -21.27 -2.46
C GLU A 536 14.89 -20.91 -3.80
N GLN A 537 14.44 -21.56 -4.88
CA GLN A 537 15.00 -21.43 -6.24
C GLN A 537 14.37 -20.30 -7.05
N ASP A 538 13.33 -19.66 -6.58
CA ASP A 538 12.72 -18.53 -7.26
C ASP A 538 13.57 -17.27 -7.08
N SER A 539 14.46 -17.02 -8.02
CA SER A 539 15.42 -15.90 -7.96
C SER A 539 14.73 -14.53 -7.97
N GLU A 540 13.56 -14.38 -8.60
CA GLU A 540 12.78 -13.14 -8.62
C GLU A 540 12.20 -12.87 -7.25
N LEU A 541 11.64 -13.88 -6.61
CA LEU A 541 11.15 -13.83 -5.23
C LEU A 541 12.28 -13.47 -4.25
N GLN A 542 13.44 -14.10 -4.36
CA GLN A 542 14.59 -13.83 -3.47
C GLN A 542 15.13 -12.41 -3.66
N SER A 543 15.14 -11.91 -4.88
CA SER A 543 15.51 -10.52 -5.17
C SER A 543 14.48 -9.53 -4.62
N TRP A 544 13.19 -9.86 -4.70
CA TRP A 544 12.09 -9.06 -4.16
C TRP A 544 12.20 -8.86 -2.64
N ILE A 545 12.39 -9.93 -1.88
CA ILE A 545 12.52 -9.81 -0.42
C ILE A 545 13.81 -9.11 0.00
N THR A 546 14.91 -9.32 -0.74
CA THR A 546 16.18 -8.64 -0.52
C THR A 546 16.03 -7.11 -0.67
N GLU A 547 15.30 -6.64 -1.70
CA GLU A 547 15.02 -5.21 -1.85
C GLU A 547 14.16 -4.67 -0.70
N ILE A 548 13.13 -5.40 -0.27
CA ILE A 548 12.28 -4.97 0.85
C ILE A 548 13.10 -4.89 2.14
N TYR A 549 13.93 -5.87 2.44
CA TYR A 549 14.82 -5.84 3.60
C TYR A 549 15.78 -4.65 3.53
N THR A 550 16.35 -4.40 2.34
CA THR A 550 17.32 -3.32 2.14
C THR A 550 16.70 -1.93 2.26
N HIS A 551 15.56 -1.71 1.60
CA HIS A 551 14.98 -0.38 1.48
C HIS A 551 13.86 -0.09 2.48
N GLY A 552 13.17 -1.12 2.99
CA GLY A 552 12.11 -0.99 3.97
C GLY A 552 12.60 -1.10 5.41
N PHE A 553 13.45 -2.08 5.67
CA PHE A 553 13.99 -2.34 7.00
C PHE A 553 15.43 -1.89 7.16
N LEU A 554 15.98 -1.18 6.16
CA LEU A 554 17.30 -0.54 6.15
C LEU A 554 18.43 -1.49 6.56
N GLN A 555 18.30 -2.77 6.24
CA GLN A 555 19.23 -3.84 6.60
C GLN A 555 19.47 -3.98 8.12
N LEU A 556 18.50 -3.57 8.95
CA LEU A 556 18.59 -3.69 10.41
C LEU A 556 18.32 -5.15 10.84
N PRO A 557 19.34 -5.88 11.34
CA PRO A 557 19.17 -7.29 11.69
C PRO A 557 18.13 -7.52 12.80
N HIS A 558 18.06 -6.60 13.76
CA HIS A 558 17.13 -6.66 14.88
C HIS A 558 15.65 -6.43 14.45
N SER A 559 15.40 -5.99 13.22
CA SER A 559 14.03 -5.89 12.69
C SER A 559 13.37 -7.28 12.58
N GLY A 560 14.15 -8.35 12.46
CA GLY A 560 13.64 -9.70 12.25
C GLY A 560 12.99 -9.92 10.88
N CYS A 561 13.12 -8.96 9.95
CA CYS A 561 12.63 -9.11 8.59
C CYS A 561 13.45 -10.19 7.86
N PRO A 562 12.81 -11.16 7.18
CA PRO A 562 13.52 -12.16 6.41
C PRO A 562 14.33 -11.51 5.28
N GLN A 563 15.52 -12.04 5.01
CA GLN A 563 16.40 -11.63 3.90
C GLN A 563 16.23 -12.54 2.69
N SER A 564 15.67 -13.73 2.91
CA SER A 564 15.34 -14.73 1.92
C SER A 564 14.19 -15.61 2.45
N PHE A 565 13.51 -16.34 1.58
CA PHE A 565 12.51 -17.32 1.98
C PHE A 565 13.03 -18.73 1.72
N GLN A 566 12.79 -19.62 2.67
CA GLN A 566 13.15 -21.03 2.59
C GLN A 566 11.91 -21.93 2.49
N THR A 567 10.75 -21.46 2.96
CA THR A 567 9.55 -22.28 3.06
C THR A 567 8.30 -21.54 2.57
N LYS A 568 7.31 -22.31 2.12
CA LYS A 568 5.98 -21.79 1.76
C LYS A 568 5.26 -21.09 2.93
N PRO A 569 5.32 -21.58 4.18
CA PRO A 569 4.75 -20.87 5.32
C PRO A 569 5.36 -19.50 5.57
N GLU A 570 6.69 -19.35 5.50
CA GLU A 570 7.36 -18.05 5.63
C GLU A 570 6.90 -17.08 4.55
N LEU A 571 6.87 -17.52 3.29
CA LEU A 571 6.36 -16.73 2.18
C LEU A 571 4.89 -16.33 2.40
N SER A 572 4.04 -17.28 2.78
CA SER A 572 2.61 -17.03 3.00
C SER A 572 2.37 -16.02 4.12
N GLN A 573 3.12 -16.12 5.22
CA GLN A 573 3.04 -15.18 6.33
C GLN A 573 3.45 -13.77 5.90
N PHE A 574 4.57 -13.64 5.16
CA PHE A 574 5.07 -12.35 4.71
C PHE A 574 4.11 -11.67 3.72
N VAL A 575 3.63 -12.39 2.72
CA VAL A 575 2.65 -11.86 1.75
C VAL A 575 1.35 -11.48 2.45
N THR A 576 0.89 -12.26 3.43
CA THR A 576 -0.28 -11.91 4.27
C THR A 576 -0.04 -10.60 5.01
N MET A 577 1.14 -10.42 5.60
CA MET A 577 1.52 -9.19 6.30
C MET A 577 1.47 -7.98 5.36
N VAL A 578 2.01 -8.08 4.15
CA VAL A 578 1.99 -6.99 3.16
C VAL A 578 0.54 -6.60 2.83
N ILE A 579 -0.30 -7.57 2.48
CA ILE A 579 -1.72 -7.32 2.15
C ILE A 579 -2.45 -6.72 3.35
N TYR A 580 -2.26 -7.28 4.55
CA TYR A 580 -2.92 -6.79 5.77
C TYR A 580 -2.52 -5.35 6.09
N CYS A 581 -1.23 -5.03 6.07
CA CYS A 581 -0.75 -3.68 6.39
C CYS A 581 -1.24 -2.63 5.39
N CYS A 582 -1.24 -2.94 4.09
CA CYS A 582 -1.67 -2.01 3.04
C CYS A 582 -3.20 -1.88 2.90
N SER A 583 -3.96 -2.79 3.48
CA SER A 583 -5.43 -2.81 3.37
C SER A 583 -6.12 -2.71 4.73
N ALA A 584 -6.18 -3.79 5.50
CA ALA A 584 -6.96 -3.87 6.73
C ALA A 584 -6.42 -2.97 7.85
N LEU A 585 -5.11 -2.98 8.09
CA LEU A 585 -4.49 -2.09 9.07
C LEU A 585 -4.66 -0.63 8.66
N HIS A 586 -4.37 -0.30 7.38
CA HIS A 586 -4.57 1.05 6.87
C HIS A 586 -6.03 1.51 7.07
N ALA A 587 -7.01 0.67 6.77
CA ALA A 587 -8.42 0.99 6.99
C ALA A 587 -8.72 1.25 8.47
N ALA A 588 -8.20 0.42 9.37
CA ALA A 588 -8.42 0.55 10.82
C ALA A 588 -7.87 1.86 11.37
N VAL A 589 -6.66 2.27 10.97
CA VAL A 589 -6.01 3.48 11.51
C VAL A 589 -6.33 4.75 10.72
N ASN A 590 -6.87 4.66 9.51
CA ASN A 590 -7.19 5.81 8.67
C ASN A 590 -8.66 6.23 8.74
N PHE A 591 -9.61 5.30 8.55
CA PHE A 591 -11.02 5.66 8.41
C PHE A 591 -11.68 6.02 9.74
N SER A 592 -11.17 5.52 10.86
CA SER A 592 -11.65 5.86 12.20
C SER A 592 -11.33 7.30 12.64
N GLN A 593 -10.39 7.98 11.96
CA GLN A 593 -9.98 9.34 12.31
C GLN A 593 -11.17 10.32 12.32
N VAL A 594 -12.03 10.27 11.30
CA VAL A 594 -13.20 11.16 11.25
C VAL A 594 -14.20 10.90 12.38
N ASP A 595 -14.20 9.71 12.96
CA ASP A 595 -15.08 9.35 14.07
C ASP A 595 -14.57 9.87 15.41
N PHE A 596 -13.26 9.71 15.67
CA PHE A 596 -12.65 10.02 16.96
C PHE A 596 -12.05 11.42 17.03
N ASP A 597 -11.54 11.95 15.91
CA ASP A 597 -10.81 13.22 15.88
C ASP A 597 -11.71 14.42 15.53
N LEU A 598 -12.95 14.17 15.04
CA LEU A 598 -13.92 15.25 14.76
C LEU A 598 -14.23 16.08 16.01
N TRP A 599 -14.24 15.47 17.19
CA TRP A 599 -14.24 16.17 18.47
C TRP A 599 -12.80 16.46 18.88
N MET A 600 -12.24 17.58 18.43
CA MET A 600 -10.83 17.95 18.61
C MET A 600 -10.30 17.82 20.05
N PRO A 601 -11.04 18.17 21.13
CA PRO A 601 -10.55 17.99 22.49
C PRO A 601 -10.23 16.54 22.87
N ASN A 602 -10.84 15.57 22.20
CA ASN A 602 -10.54 14.15 22.37
C ASN A 602 -9.18 13.73 21.77
N CYS A 603 -8.74 14.41 20.70
CA CYS A 603 -7.51 14.05 19.99
C CYS A 603 -6.83 15.31 19.40
N PRO A 604 -6.35 16.23 20.25
CA PRO A 604 -5.74 17.46 19.76
C PRO A 604 -4.41 17.17 19.02
N ALA A 605 -4.23 17.81 17.87
CA ALA A 605 -3.02 17.61 17.06
C ALA A 605 -1.80 18.44 17.53
N SER A 606 -2.03 19.43 18.40
CA SER A 606 -0.99 20.30 18.98
C SER A 606 -1.46 20.86 20.31
N MET A 607 -0.53 21.37 21.10
CA MET A 607 -0.79 22.05 22.37
C MET A 607 -0.03 23.36 22.42
N THR A 608 -0.70 24.44 22.80
CA THR A 608 -0.14 25.81 22.75
C THR A 608 0.60 26.23 24.01
N HIS A 609 0.53 25.46 25.09
CA HIS A 609 1.23 25.70 26.36
C HIS A 609 2.03 24.45 26.75
N PRO A 610 3.07 24.57 27.59
CA PRO A 610 3.83 23.42 28.05
C PRO A 610 2.99 22.48 28.95
N PRO A 611 3.38 21.20 29.08
CA PRO A 611 2.77 20.30 30.06
C PRO A 611 2.77 20.89 31.47
N PRO A 612 1.69 20.70 32.25
CA PRO A 612 1.59 21.28 33.59
C PRO A 612 2.64 20.70 34.53
N GLN A 613 3.31 21.58 35.26
CA GLN A 613 4.37 21.25 36.24
C GLN A 613 3.87 21.17 37.68
N THR A 614 2.63 21.56 37.91
CA THR A 614 1.96 21.57 39.24
C THR A 614 0.52 21.12 39.10
N LYS A 615 -0.11 20.74 40.20
CA LYS A 615 -1.51 20.33 40.27
C LYS A 615 -2.36 21.33 41.06
N GLY A 616 -3.67 21.27 40.87
CA GLY A 616 -4.66 22.02 41.68
C GLY A 616 -4.86 23.47 41.29
N MET A 617 -4.32 23.88 40.10
CA MET A 617 -4.37 25.27 39.66
C MET A 617 -5.21 25.49 38.41
N LEU A 618 -5.73 24.44 37.77
CA LEU A 618 -6.38 24.51 36.47
C LEU A 618 -7.90 24.66 36.58
N THR A 619 -8.47 25.43 35.64
CA THR A 619 -9.91 25.55 35.37
C THR A 619 -10.22 24.94 33.99
N GLU A 620 -11.51 24.68 33.74
CA GLU A 620 -11.94 24.19 32.39
C GLU A 620 -11.66 25.22 31.29
N ASP A 621 -11.79 26.51 31.58
CA ASP A 621 -11.51 27.59 30.60
C ASP A 621 -10.01 27.63 30.20
N GLU A 622 -9.11 27.31 31.16
CA GLU A 622 -7.70 27.22 30.88
C GLU A 622 -7.35 26.05 29.97
N ILE A 623 -8.09 24.93 30.05
CA ILE A 623 -7.91 23.80 29.13
C ILE A 623 -8.18 24.25 27.68
N LEU A 624 -9.25 25.03 27.45
CA LEU A 624 -9.55 25.56 26.10
C LEU A 624 -8.43 26.42 25.52
N SER A 625 -7.76 27.22 26.35
CA SER A 625 -6.65 28.08 25.91
C SER A 625 -5.40 27.30 25.49
N ILE A 626 -5.26 26.06 25.97
CA ILE A 626 -4.13 25.15 25.69
C ILE A 626 -4.33 24.38 24.40
N LEU A 627 -5.57 24.18 23.95
CA LEU A 627 -5.92 23.44 22.73
C LEU A 627 -5.52 24.16 21.46
N PRO A 628 -5.44 23.45 20.30
CA PRO A 628 -5.16 24.06 19.00
C PRO A 628 -6.16 25.17 18.66
N ASP A 629 -5.68 26.20 17.96
CA ASP A 629 -6.55 27.30 17.51
C ASP A 629 -7.59 26.84 16.46
N VAL A 630 -8.55 27.73 16.17
CA VAL A 630 -9.64 27.45 15.22
C VAL A 630 -9.12 27.11 13.83
N ASN A 631 -8.15 27.86 13.33
CA ASN A 631 -7.61 27.68 11.98
C ASN A 631 -6.87 26.37 11.85
N SER A 632 -5.97 26.03 12.78
CA SER A 632 -5.23 24.76 12.81
C SER A 632 -6.17 23.57 12.89
N THR A 633 -7.19 23.65 13.74
CA THR A 633 -8.22 22.60 13.90
C THR A 633 -8.97 22.37 12.58
N CYS A 634 -9.46 23.44 11.94
CA CYS A 634 -10.19 23.33 10.66
C CYS A 634 -9.32 22.75 9.53
N ASN A 635 -8.08 23.19 9.41
CA ASN A 635 -7.13 22.64 8.44
C ASN A 635 -6.91 21.14 8.60
N LEU A 636 -6.73 20.69 9.85
CA LEU A 636 -6.59 19.29 10.17
C LEU A 636 -7.84 18.50 9.81
N LEU A 637 -8.99 18.91 10.33
CA LEU A 637 -10.25 18.15 10.18
C LEU A 637 -10.68 18.00 8.73
N ILE A 638 -10.47 19.04 7.89
CA ILE A 638 -10.73 18.92 6.45
C ILE A 638 -9.76 17.92 5.82
N THR A 639 -8.50 17.95 6.20
CA THR A 639 -7.51 17.00 5.68
C THR A 639 -7.89 15.56 6.06
N LEU A 640 -8.23 15.30 7.32
CA LEU A 640 -8.66 14.00 7.80
C LEU A 640 -9.94 13.53 7.08
N PHE A 641 -10.92 14.41 6.92
CA PHE A 641 -12.15 14.11 6.18
C PHE A 641 -11.85 13.70 4.73
N LEU A 642 -11.00 14.45 4.03
CA LEU A 642 -10.64 14.13 2.64
C LEU A 642 -9.87 12.81 2.52
N LEU A 643 -8.95 12.53 3.45
CA LEU A 643 -8.12 11.33 3.43
C LEU A 643 -8.88 10.07 3.89
N SER A 644 -9.89 10.21 4.74
CA SER A 644 -10.70 9.09 5.22
C SER A 644 -11.84 8.68 4.28
N GLN A 645 -12.00 9.36 3.11
CA GLN A 645 -12.99 8.93 2.13
C GLN A 645 -12.53 7.67 1.42
N PRO A 646 -13.37 6.61 1.35
CA PRO A 646 -13.03 5.39 0.64
C PRO A 646 -12.87 5.67 -0.86
N ALA A 647 -11.89 5.01 -1.49
CA ALA A 647 -11.76 5.02 -2.94
C ALA A 647 -12.71 3.97 -3.53
N ALA A 648 -13.50 4.35 -4.54
CA ALA A 648 -14.59 3.53 -5.09
C ALA A 648 -14.15 2.23 -5.80
N ASP A 649 -12.84 2.00 -6.06
CA ASP A 649 -12.38 0.93 -6.98
C ASP A 649 -11.36 -0.04 -6.37
N TYR A 650 -11.55 -0.49 -5.14
CA TYR A 650 -10.46 -1.21 -4.49
C TYR A 650 -10.22 -2.65 -4.96
N ILE A 651 -11.14 -3.44 -5.49
CA ILE A 651 -10.87 -4.88 -5.68
C ILE A 651 -11.48 -5.53 -6.93
N LEU A 652 -12.51 -4.96 -7.55
CA LEU A 652 -13.33 -5.71 -8.53
C LEU A 652 -12.97 -5.52 -9.99
N SER A 653 -12.02 -4.67 -10.37
CA SER A 653 -11.68 -4.44 -11.78
C SER A 653 -10.66 -5.42 -12.36
N SER A 654 -9.95 -6.18 -11.54
CA SER A 654 -9.08 -7.25 -12.03
C SER A 654 -9.83 -8.57 -12.03
N SER A 655 -10.36 -8.94 -13.20
CA SER A 655 -10.80 -10.30 -13.47
C SER A 655 -9.58 -11.25 -13.39
N VAL A 656 -9.16 -11.59 -12.19
CA VAL A 656 -8.31 -12.74 -11.98
C VAL A 656 -9.20 -13.95 -12.24
N ARG A 657 -9.16 -14.48 -13.47
CA ARG A 657 -9.67 -15.81 -13.75
C ARG A 657 -8.81 -16.79 -12.98
N LEU A 658 -9.25 -17.11 -11.79
CA LEU A 658 -8.75 -18.25 -11.04
C LEU A 658 -9.43 -19.48 -11.57
N ASP A 659 -8.68 -20.40 -12.17
CA ASP A 659 -9.14 -21.80 -12.38
C ASP A 659 -9.37 -22.55 -11.06
N GLY A 660 -9.35 -21.84 -9.94
CA GLY A 660 -9.64 -22.26 -8.59
C GLY A 660 -10.92 -21.64 -8.02
N GLU A 661 -12.08 -21.80 -8.68
CA GLU A 661 -13.38 -21.30 -8.19
C GLU A 661 -13.71 -21.61 -6.73
N ARG A 662 -13.12 -22.67 -6.16
CA ARG A 662 -13.36 -23.08 -4.77
C ARG A 662 -12.67 -22.17 -3.74
N CYS A 663 -11.47 -21.70 -4.01
CA CYS A 663 -10.70 -20.93 -3.03
C CYS A 663 -11.27 -19.50 -2.85
N CYS A 664 -11.64 -18.84 -3.93
CA CYS A 664 -12.26 -17.50 -3.87
C CYS A 664 -13.62 -17.52 -3.20
N THR A 665 -14.46 -18.53 -3.47
CA THR A 665 -15.81 -18.64 -2.90
C THR A 665 -15.76 -18.76 -1.37
N ASP A 666 -14.77 -19.47 -0.83
CA ASP A 666 -14.61 -19.65 0.62
C ASP A 666 -14.11 -18.39 1.33
N ILE A 667 -13.30 -17.57 0.64
CA ILE A 667 -12.86 -16.27 1.19
C ILE A 667 -14.00 -15.27 1.19
N PHE A 668 -14.71 -15.14 0.08
CA PHE A 668 -15.90 -14.30 0.01
C PHE A 668 -16.92 -14.71 1.07
N ARG A 669 -17.09 -16.02 1.30
CA ARG A 669 -17.95 -16.55 2.35
C ARG A 669 -17.43 -16.20 3.74
N SER A 670 -16.12 -16.36 4.01
CA SER A 670 -15.49 -16.02 5.29
C SER A 670 -15.49 -14.54 5.58
N LEU A 671 -15.17 -13.68 4.60
CA LEU A 671 -15.23 -12.23 4.73
C LEU A 671 -16.67 -11.73 4.89
N ARG A 672 -17.63 -12.32 4.16
CA ARG A 672 -19.06 -12.04 4.32
C ARG A 672 -19.60 -12.48 5.67
N GLN A 673 -19.09 -13.58 6.21
CA GLN A 673 -19.43 -14.08 7.55
C GLN A 673 -18.84 -13.18 8.63
N CYS A 674 -17.59 -12.71 8.49
CA CYS A 674 -17.02 -11.68 9.35
C CYS A 674 -17.86 -10.39 9.35
N SER A 675 -18.37 -9.96 8.19
CA SER A 675 -19.28 -8.81 8.06
C SER A 675 -20.62 -9.01 8.76
N ILE A 676 -21.17 -10.22 8.76
CA ILE A 676 -22.46 -10.53 9.38
C ILE A 676 -22.33 -10.67 10.90
N GLU A 677 -21.27 -11.31 11.38
CA GLU A 677 -21.04 -11.56 12.80
C GLU A 677 -20.59 -10.29 13.54
N SER A 678 -19.89 -9.37 12.87
CA SER A 678 -19.45 -8.11 13.44
C SER A 678 -20.52 -7.02 13.54
N LYS A 679 -21.75 -7.27 13.05
CA LYS A 679 -22.90 -6.37 13.27
C LYS A 679 -23.28 -6.18 14.74
N SER A 680 -22.69 -6.94 15.66
CA SER A 680 -22.79 -6.76 17.10
C SER A 680 -21.70 -5.90 17.73
N GLY A 681 -20.66 -5.49 16.99
CA GLY A 681 -19.55 -4.66 17.46
C GLY A 681 -19.57 -3.26 16.81
N PHE A 682 -19.33 -2.27 17.63
CA PHE A 682 -19.35 -0.84 17.33
C PHE A 682 -18.40 -0.40 16.18
N TRP A 683 -17.48 -1.28 15.77
CA TRP A 683 -16.38 -0.98 14.85
C TRP A 683 -16.72 -1.09 13.35
N LEU A 684 -17.77 -1.77 13.00
CA LEU A 684 -18.09 -2.07 11.60
C LEU A 684 -19.10 -1.11 10.95
N GLY A 685 -19.45 -0.03 11.60
CA GLY A 685 -20.28 1.01 10.99
C GLY A 685 -19.64 1.59 9.71
N HIS A 686 -18.31 1.64 9.64
CA HIS A 686 -17.55 2.17 8.47
C HIS A 686 -16.85 1.11 7.63
N SER A 687 -16.72 -0.13 8.09
CA SER A 687 -16.18 -1.24 7.29
C SER A 687 -17.14 -1.75 6.21
N ARG A 688 -18.31 -1.12 6.02
CA ARG A 688 -19.16 -1.39 4.84
C ARG A 688 -18.42 -1.24 3.53
N THR A 689 -17.44 -0.35 3.45
CA THR A 689 -16.62 -0.16 2.25
C THR A 689 -15.51 -1.18 2.07
N PHE A 690 -15.13 -1.91 3.13
CA PHE A 690 -14.14 -2.97 3.02
C PHE A 690 -14.75 -4.31 2.59
N ILE A 691 -16.04 -4.48 2.76
CA ILE A 691 -16.76 -5.77 2.64
C ILE A 691 -17.95 -5.67 1.66
N ASP A 692 -18.30 -4.50 1.13
CA ASP A 692 -19.25 -4.41 0.01
C ASP A 692 -18.56 -4.90 -1.28
N PHE A 693 -18.32 -6.21 -1.30
CA PHE A 693 -18.07 -7.00 -2.49
C PHE A 693 -19.43 -7.43 -3.08
N SER A 694 -20.20 -6.51 -3.59
CA SER A 694 -21.36 -6.84 -4.43
C SER A 694 -21.12 -6.48 -5.89
#